data_29210cdacc1629deb89c47610c56bdd0
#
_entry.id   29210cdacc1629deb89c47610c56bdd0
#
_cell.length_a   1.000
_cell.length_b   1.000
_cell.length_c   1.000
_cell.angle_alpha   90.00
_cell.angle_beta   90.00
_cell.angle_gamma   90.00
#
_symmetry.space_group_name_H-M   'P 1'
#
loop_
_entity.id
_entity.type
_entity.pdbx_description
1 polymer ?
#
loop_
_entity_poly.entity_id
_entity_poly.type
_entity_poly.pdbx_seq_one_letter_code
_entity_poly.pdbx_strand_id
1 'polypeptide(L)'
;MPRIRTALVTLIALVLNSAFAATAYADDSPASQVFPHSNWRLESSCKLTAKPEAISLPGFDDSKWHPALVPGTVVGSLVADKTLPDPNYGKNLNSFPGAFTNNKIQAANLDMRAGSPFRCSHWFRTEFTTPAAFANSTIWLHFLGINYRANIWLNGKQLADRNEVAGAYRAYEFSIGDFLHREGKNALAVEIFAPEKNDLGLTWVDWNPTPPDKDTGMWREVFLTSSGDVTLRHPFANAKLDSAYKSAALTLSAELRNTTDHAVKVAFVADVADIHLTQPVELAAKETKIIRFAPDQFPQLKFSSAHLWWPYQMGEPFLYKAEFSVKVGDTTSDSADVNFGIREVTSELTESGGRLFKVNGKRVLIRGAAWAPDMLLRWDSKKLDADLAYVKDMGLNTIRLEGKVDRDEFFDETDRLGILVMPGWICCDAWEHWNKWTPETKKIAAASMVDQASRLRNHPSVFVWLYGSDGPPPADIENMYLDILKNLEWPNPTVSSASETPTKVTGKSGVKMTGPYEYVPPMYWLSDKKAGGAWSYNTETSPGPAIPTKESLAKFIPKEHLWPIDDYWNFHAGGERFTTIDVFRDALEKRYGAPTSLDDFERKAQAMTYDNQRSMFEAYARNKYVSTGVIQWMLNNAWPSLIWHLYDYYLVPAGGYFGTKKATEILHVQYDWDTNSVSVVNGMYTDMNGLKVIARLYNIDGKEVASRDATINVPADSSVKALDLPTPQNLSTTYFLKLQLTDSLGRKDLSNNFYWLSTKLDTMDWKHKKDTVYTPQKDFADLTGLNSLPQVKLDVAPGFVQASQATISEVRIKNPSNSIAFMIHVRLFQRENGDDVTPVFWSDNYFSLLPGEEKNISGHFNVDSARGNQVGVQIDGYNITPQTF
;
A
#
# COMPACT_ATOMS: atom_id res chain seq x y z
N MET A 1 31.86 0.16 -42.72
CA MET A 1 31.91 -0.68 -41.54
C MET A 1 30.57 -0.58 -40.79
N PRO A 2 29.71 -1.54 -40.92
CA PRO A 2 28.49 -1.63 -40.12
C PRO A 2 28.40 -2.99 -39.45
N ARG A 3 28.67 -3.08 -38.12
CA ARG A 3 28.42 -4.30 -37.30
C ARG A 3 28.60 -4.08 -35.79
N ILE A 4 28.05 -3.02 -35.18
CA ILE A 4 28.06 -2.83 -33.71
C ILE A 4 26.70 -2.33 -33.14
N ARG A 5 25.65 -2.24 -33.95
CA ARG A 5 24.33 -1.77 -33.46
C ARG A 5 23.31 -2.85 -33.08
N THR A 6 23.63 -4.13 -33.27
CA THR A 6 22.64 -5.22 -33.04
C THR A 6 22.82 -5.96 -31.70
N ALA A 7 23.88 -5.71 -30.96
CA ALA A 7 24.14 -6.44 -29.72
C ALA A 7 23.58 -5.76 -28.43
N LEU A 8 23.20 -4.47 -28.52
CA LEU A 8 22.70 -3.76 -27.31
C LEU A 8 21.18 -3.84 -27.16
N VAL A 9 20.45 -4.14 -28.22
CA VAL A 9 18.98 -4.31 -28.19
C VAL A 9 18.59 -5.70 -27.68
N THR A 10 19.44 -6.70 -27.82
CA THR A 10 19.14 -8.08 -27.41
C THR A 10 19.36 -8.33 -25.90
N LEU A 11 20.11 -7.50 -25.21
CA LEU A 11 20.35 -7.67 -23.77
C LEU A 11 19.26 -7.01 -22.90
N ILE A 12 18.60 -5.99 -23.42
CA ILE A 12 17.47 -5.33 -22.73
C ILE A 12 16.17 -6.14 -22.88
N ALA A 13 16.04 -6.89 -23.97
CA ALA A 13 14.87 -7.76 -24.19
C ALA A 13 14.89 -9.04 -23.33
N LEU A 14 16.04 -9.46 -22.80
CA LEU A 14 16.13 -10.67 -21.98
C LEU A 14 15.84 -10.44 -20.48
N VAL A 15 15.88 -9.19 -20.01
CA VAL A 15 15.51 -8.85 -18.62
C VAL A 15 14.01 -8.54 -18.46
N LEU A 16 13.31 -8.25 -19.57
CA LEU A 16 11.88 -7.95 -19.56
C LEU A 16 10.96 -9.17 -19.83
N ASN A 17 11.52 -10.31 -20.25
CA ASN A 17 10.72 -11.50 -20.53
C ASN A 17 10.42 -12.41 -19.33
N SER A 18 10.86 -12.05 -18.12
CA SER A 18 10.53 -12.81 -16.91
C SER A 18 9.36 -12.24 -16.09
N ALA A 19 8.70 -11.17 -16.56
CA ALA A 19 7.71 -10.47 -15.76
C ALA A 19 6.23 -10.67 -16.16
N PHE A 20 5.93 -11.33 -17.27
CA PHE A 20 4.54 -11.50 -17.70
C PHE A 20 4.25 -12.89 -18.32
N ALA A 21 4.72 -13.95 -17.68
CA ALA A 21 4.07 -15.24 -17.87
C ALA A 21 3.11 -15.42 -16.67
N ALA A 22 1.88 -14.98 -16.81
CA ALA A 22 0.78 -15.55 -16.05
C ALA A 22 0.65 -17.01 -16.49
N THR A 23 1.45 -17.89 -15.93
CA THR A 23 1.10 -19.29 -15.86
C THR A 23 -0.13 -19.36 -14.97
N ALA A 24 -1.28 -19.57 -15.59
CA ALA A 24 -2.41 -20.16 -14.90
C ALA A 24 -1.90 -21.48 -14.33
N TYR A 25 -1.49 -21.46 -13.06
CA TYR A 25 -1.30 -22.69 -12.30
C TYR A 25 -2.67 -23.34 -12.21
N ALA A 26 -2.82 -24.53 -12.82
CA ALA A 26 -3.92 -25.40 -12.51
C ALA A 26 -3.81 -25.68 -11.00
N ASP A 27 -4.78 -25.17 -10.27
CA ASP A 27 -4.91 -25.32 -8.83
C ASP A 27 -5.33 -26.76 -8.54
N ASP A 28 -4.38 -27.63 -8.19
CA ASP A 28 -4.63 -29.00 -7.69
C ASP A 28 -4.98 -29.00 -6.20
N SER A 29 -5.28 -27.83 -5.60
CA SER A 29 -5.83 -27.71 -4.25
C SER A 29 -7.15 -28.47 -4.15
N PRO A 30 -7.52 -29.01 -2.97
CA PRO A 30 -8.81 -29.66 -2.79
C PRO A 30 -9.90 -28.74 -3.28
N ALA A 31 -10.77 -29.28 -4.16
CA ALA A 31 -11.72 -28.50 -4.93
C ALA A 31 -12.44 -27.45 -4.07
N SER A 32 -12.05 -26.19 -4.16
CA SER A 32 -12.72 -25.09 -3.50
C SER A 32 -13.76 -24.47 -4.44
N GLN A 33 -14.96 -24.23 -3.94
CA GLN A 33 -15.98 -23.49 -4.67
C GLN A 33 -16.17 -22.12 -4.01
N VAL A 34 -15.69 -21.07 -4.67
CA VAL A 34 -16.05 -19.70 -4.32
C VAL A 34 -17.45 -19.40 -4.84
N PHE A 35 -18.32 -18.82 -4.02
CA PHE A 35 -19.63 -18.41 -4.48
C PHE A 35 -19.49 -17.26 -5.48
N PRO A 36 -20.06 -17.33 -6.68
CA PRO A 36 -19.95 -16.29 -7.68
C PRO A 36 -20.46 -14.94 -7.17
N HIS A 37 -19.72 -13.87 -7.38
CA HIS A 37 -20.07 -12.52 -6.95
C HIS A 37 -21.45 -12.06 -7.44
N SER A 38 -21.92 -12.54 -8.58
CA SER A 38 -23.17 -12.13 -9.22
C SER A 38 -24.44 -12.82 -8.68
N ASN A 39 -24.32 -13.85 -7.85
CA ASN A 39 -25.46 -14.67 -7.40
C ASN A 39 -26.00 -14.28 -6.03
N TRP A 40 -25.41 -13.31 -5.38
CA TRP A 40 -25.89 -12.86 -4.09
C TRP A 40 -27.00 -11.80 -4.22
N ARG A 41 -27.93 -11.84 -3.27
CA ARG A 41 -29.03 -10.89 -3.12
C ARG A 41 -28.97 -10.24 -1.74
N LEU A 42 -29.36 -8.97 -1.66
CA LEU A 42 -29.31 -8.12 -0.48
C LEU A 42 -30.66 -7.49 -0.19
N GLU A 43 -31.13 -7.56 1.05
CA GLU A 43 -32.28 -6.76 1.52
C GLU A 43 -32.18 -6.43 3.01
N SER A 44 -32.72 -5.29 3.39
CA SER A 44 -32.81 -4.87 4.79
C SER A 44 -33.85 -5.69 5.56
N SER A 45 -33.50 -6.18 6.76
CA SER A 45 -34.44 -6.89 7.63
C SER A 45 -35.68 -6.06 7.97
N CYS A 46 -35.59 -4.74 8.03
CA CYS A 46 -36.70 -3.85 8.31
C CYS A 46 -37.77 -3.80 7.19
N LYS A 47 -37.47 -4.31 6.01
CA LYS A 47 -38.40 -4.43 4.90
C LYS A 47 -39.02 -5.84 4.78
N LEU A 48 -38.52 -6.79 5.56
CA LEU A 48 -38.92 -8.19 5.47
C LEU A 48 -39.91 -8.56 6.59
N THR A 49 -40.93 -9.33 6.21
CA THR A 49 -41.87 -9.94 7.16
C THR A 49 -41.67 -11.46 7.25
N ALA A 50 -40.88 -12.02 6.32
CA ALA A 50 -40.57 -13.45 6.29
C ALA A 50 -39.64 -13.80 7.46
N LYS A 51 -39.81 -14.99 8.02
CA LYS A 51 -38.96 -15.50 9.06
C LYS A 51 -37.65 -16.01 8.49
N PRO A 52 -36.56 -16.03 9.28
CA PRO A 52 -35.26 -16.53 8.86
C PRO A 52 -35.29 -17.93 8.24
N GLU A 53 -36.11 -18.82 8.82
CA GLU A 53 -36.24 -20.19 8.31
C GLU A 53 -36.76 -20.19 6.88
N ALA A 54 -37.73 -19.30 6.54
CA ALA A 54 -38.28 -19.20 5.20
C ALA A 54 -37.33 -18.54 4.22
N ILE A 55 -36.59 -17.48 4.66
CA ILE A 55 -35.61 -16.76 3.84
C ILE A 55 -34.50 -17.70 3.36
N SER A 56 -34.10 -18.66 4.20
CA SER A 56 -33.00 -19.58 3.92
C SER A 56 -33.43 -20.88 3.23
N LEU A 57 -34.67 -20.96 2.71
CA LEU A 57 -35.11 -22.12 1.91
C LEU A 57 -34.82 -21.90 0.42
N PRO A 58 -34.45 -22.96 -0.33
CA PRO A 58 -34.41 -22.92 -1.78
C PRO A 58 -35.74 -22.51 -2.38
N GLY A 59 -35.72 -21.64 -3.40
CA GLY A 59 -36.90 -21.15 -4.07
C GLY A 59 -37.61 -20.00 -3.36
N PHE A 60 -37.08 -19.45 -2.27
CA PHE A 60 -37.59 -18.20 -1.70
C PHE A 60 -37.53 -17.07 -2.75
N ASP A 61 -38.60 -16.29 -2.85
CA ASP A 61 -38.68 -15.19 -3.82
C ASP A 61 -37.89 -13.98 -3.35
N ASP A 62 -36.64 -13.91 -3.82
CA ASP A 62 -35.74 -12.77 -3.62
C ASP A 62 -35.54 -11.92 -4.90
N SER A 63 -36.44 -12.06 -5.88
CA SER A 63 -36.38 -11.38 -7.18
C SER A 63 -36.38 -9.86 -7.08
N LYS A 64 -36.99 -9.32 -6.00
CA LYS A 64 -37.02 -7.89 -5.72
C LYS A 64 -35.89 -7.36 -4.86
N TRP A 65 -34.99 -8.25 -4.39
CA TRP A 65 -33.85 -7.87 -3.61
C TRP A 65 -32.76 -7.27 -4.51
N HIS A 66 -31.92 -6.41 -3.94
CA HIS A 66 -30.78 -5.83 -4.64
C HIS A 66 -29.75 -6.92 -4.99
N PRO A 67 -29.08 -6.83 -6.13
CA PRO A 67 -27.85 -7.60 -6.36
C PRO A 67 -26.82 -7.22 -5.30
N ALA A 68 -26.14 -8.20 -4.72
CA ALA A 68 -25.12 -7.98 -3.70
C ALA A 68 -23.71 -8.32 -4.20
N LEU A 69 -22.73 -7.56 -3.78
CA LEU A 69 -21.32 -7.86 -3.90
C LEU A 69 -20.88 -8.72 -2.70
N VAL A 70 -20.29 -9.87 -2.96
CA VAL A 70 -19.61 -10.70 -1.96
C VAL A 70 -18.33 -11.27 -2.60
N PRO A 71 -17.17 -10.86 -2.12
CA PRO A 71 -16.92 -9.93 -0.99
C PRO A 71 -17.38 -8.50 -1.26
N GLY A 72 -17.93 -7.84 -0.22
CA GLY A 72 -18.39 -6.45 -0.30
C GLY A 72 -19.21 -6.00 0.89
N THR A 73 -19.68 -4.77 0.80
CA THR A 73 -20.46 -4.10 1.84
C THR A 73 -21.90 -3.82 1.36
N VAL A 74 -22.80 -3.48 2.29
CA VAL A 74 -24.18 -3.08 1.95
C VAL A 74 -24.18 -1.85 1.04
N VAL A 75 -23.47 -0.77 1.44
CA VAL A 75 -23.41 0.46 0.64
C VAL A 75 -22.67 0.21 -0.68
N GLY A 76 -21.59 -0.57 -0.68
CA GLY A 76 -20.89 -0.97 -1.90
C GLY A 76 -21.81 -1.65 -2.92
N SER A 77 -22.68 -2.55 -2.45
CA SER A 77 -23.68 -3.23 -3.28
C SER A 77 -24.74 -2.28 -3.85
N LEU A 78 -25.26 -1.36 -3.01
CA LEU A 78 -26.27 -0.38 -3.42
C LEU A 78 -25.72 0.70 -4.38
N VAL A 79 -24.44 0.99 -4.32
CA VAL A 79 -23.74 1.83 -5.31
C VAL A 79 -23.53 1.09 -6.62
N ALA A 80 -23.16 -0.19 -6.55
CA ALA A 80 -22.93 -1.01 -7.75
C ALA A 80 -24.20 -1.23 -8.57
N ASP A 81 -25.35 -1.39 -7.92
CA ASP A 81 -26.66 -1.52 -8.59
C ASP A 81 -27.31 -0.18 -8.93
N LYS A 82 -26.63 0.96 -8.65
CA LYS A 82 -27.10 2.32 -8.90
C LYS A 82 -28.32 2.77 -8.08
N THR A 83 -28.66 2.06 -7.01
CA THR A 83 -29.65 2.53 -6.02
C THR A 83 -29.16 3.77 -5.29
N LEU A 84 -27.85 3.83 -5.01
CA LEU A 84 -27.17 5.01 -4.50
C LEU A 84 -26.29 5.61 -5.60
N PRO A 85 -26.14 6.95 -5.66
CA PRO A 85 -25.26 7.59 -6.63
C PRO A 85 -23.78 7.28 -6.36
N ASP A 86 -22.89 7.65 -7.32
CA ASP A 86 -21.45 7.55 -7.12
C ASP A 86 -21.01 8.40 -5.91
N PRO A 87 -20.48 7.81 -4.83
CA PRO A 87 -20.04 8.54 -3.64
C PRO A 87 -18.87 9.47 -3.91
N ASN A 88 -18.11 9.20 -4.98
CA ASN A 88 -16.88 9.92 -5.32
C ASN A 88 -17.16 11.27 -5.98
N TYR A 89 -18.34 11.49 -6.56
CA TYR A 89 -18.64 12.70 -7.30
C TYR A 89 -19.25 13.78 -6.43
N GLY A 90 -18.62 14.95 -6.41
CA GLY A 90 -19.11 16.13 -5.72
C GLY A 90 -19.34 15.86 -4.23
N LYS A 91 -20.54 16.15 -3.77
CA LYS A 91 -21.00 15.90 -2.40
C LYS A 91 -22.05 14.79 -2.30
N ASN A 92 -22.07 13.88 -3.28
CA ASN A 92 -23.08 12.83 -3.35
C ASN A 92 -23.18 12.00 -2.08
N LEU A 93 -22.05 11.71 -1.42
CA LEU A 93 -22.01 10.96 -0.16
C LEU A 93 -22.92 11.59 0.93
N ASN A 94 -23.07 12.92 0.93
CA ASN A 94 -23.97 13.62 1.87
C ASN A 94 -25.46 13.31 1.63
N SER A 95 -25.82 12.85 0.45
CA SER A 95 -27.20 12.49 0.10
C SER A 95 -27.56 11.06 0.52
N PHE A 96 -26.59 10.25 0.95
CA PHE A 96 -26.87 8.87 1.32
C PHE A 96 -27.75 8.79 2.57
N PRO A 97 -28.69 7.88 2.62
CA PRO A 97 -29.50 7.67 3.83
C PRO A 97 -28.59 7.38 5.03
N GLY A 98 -28.79 8.10 6.12
CA GLY A 98 -27.98 7.92 7.32
C GLY A 98 -26.56 8.50 7.25
N ALA A 99 -26.19 9.17 6.15
CA ALA A 99 -24.89 9.80 6.01
C ALA A 99 -24.61 10.76 7.18
N PHE A 100 -23.35 10.76 7.60
CA PHE A 100 -22.85 11.72 8.56
C PHE A 100 -22.65 13.04 7.82
N THR A 101 -23.53 14.03 8.00
CA THR A 101 -23.44 15.34 7.35
C THR A 101 -22.56 16.29 8.18
N ASN A 102 -21.87 17.20 7.51
CA ASN A 102 -20.86 18.14 8.01
C ASN A 102 -19.48 17.48 8.25
N ASN A 103 -18.43 18.23 8.09
CA ASN A 103 -17.01 17.86 8.18
C ASN A 103 -16.58 17.14 9.50
N LYS A 104 -17.51 16.67 10.32
CA LYS A 104 -17.31 15.78 11.46
C LYS A 104 -17.40 14.29 11.09
N ILE A 105 -17.35 13.99 9.82
CA ILE A 105 -17.65 12.68 9.22
C ILE A 105 -16.62 11.63 9.60
N GLN A 106 -15.43 12.06 9.99
CA GLN A 106 -14.26 11.20 10.06
C GLN A 106 -13.89 10.78 11.47
N ALA A 107 -14.67 11.07 12.48
CA ALA A 107 -14.41 10.44 13.76
C ALA A 107 -14.80 8.96 13.69
N ALA A 108 -13.81 8.10 13.63
CA ALA A 108 -13.99 6.69 13.89
C ALA A 108 -14.83 6.51 15.15
N ASN A 109 -15.72 5.55 15.23
CA ASN A 109 -16.62 5.29 16.37
C ASN A 109 -17.84 6.22 16.54
N LEU A 110 -18.27 6.90 15.53
CA LEU A 110 -19.58 7.55 15.60
C LEU A 110 -20.69 6.50 15.67
N ASP A 111 -21.68 6.74 16.53
CA ASP A 111 -22.91 5.98 16.48
C ASP A 111 -23.67 6.29 15.18
N MET A 112 -24.26 5.27 14.54
CA MET A 112 -25.17 5.50 13.44
C MET A 112 -26.33 6.40 13.88
N ARG A 113 -26.70 7.35 13.03
CA ARG A 113 -27.84 8.27 13.28
C ARG A 113 -29.11 7.49 13.61
N ALA A 114 -29.92 8.02 14.51
CA ALA A 114 -31.15 7.37 14.98
C ALA A 114 -32.12 6.95 13.85
N GLY A 115 -32.17 7.66 12.74
CA GLY A 115 -33.01 7.34 11.58
C GLY A 115 -32.29 6.61 10.44
N SER A 116 -31.05 6.18 10.64
CA SER A 116 -30.30 5.49 9.59
C SER A 116 -30.94 4.14 9.25
N PRO A 117 -31.20 3.82 7.97
CA PRO A 117 -31.72 2.52 7.57
C PRO A 117 -30.70 1.40 7.80
N PHE A 118 -29.41 1.73 7.92
CA PHE A 118 -28.32 0.78 8.16
C PHE A 118 -28.23 0.30 9.61
N ARG A 119 -29.06 0.86 10.52
CA ARG A 119 -29.26 0.29 11.87
C ARG A 119 -30.02 -1.04 11.83
N CYS A 120 -30.78 -1.30 10.77
CA CYS A 120 -31.36 -2.61 10.50
C CYS A 120 -30.25 -3.57 10.09
N SER A 121 -30.36 -4.83 10.49
CA SER A 121 -29.53 -5.89 9.90
C SER A 121 -29.86 -6.06 8.42
N HIS A 122 -28.93 -6.62 7.67
CA HIS A 122 -29.09 -6.88 6.24
C HIS A 122 -28.90 -8.35 5.94
N TRP A 123 -29.79 -8.89 5.15
CA TRP A 123 -29.74 -10.25 4.66
C TRP A 123 -28.98 -10.31 3.35
N PHE A 124 -27.96 -11.14 3.31
CA PHE A 124 -27.27 -11.58 2.11
C PHE A 124 -27.70 -13.01 1.82
N ARG A 125 -28.20 -13.30 0.63
CA ARG A 125 -28.73 -14.59 0.26
C ARG A 125 -28.17 -15.07 -1.07
N THR A 126 -27.87 -16.39 -1.17
CA THR A 126 -27.50 -17.04 -2.43
C THR A 126 -28.04 -18.46 -2.48
N GLU A 127 -28.24 -18.95 -3.67
CA GLU A 127 -28.55 -20.38 -3.91
C GLU A 127 -27.37 -21.04 -4.65
N PHE A 128 -27.10 -22.28 -4.28
CA PHE A 128 -26.02 -23.06 -4.87
C PHE A 128 -26.35 -24.54 -4.91
N THR A 129 -25.63 -25.30 -5.71
CA THR A 129 -25.66 -26.78 -5.71
C THR A 129 -24.35 -27.31 -5.14
N THR A 130 -24.42 -28.40 -4.40
CA THR A 130 -23.22 -29.05 -3.89
C THR A 130 -22.39 -29.56 -5.07
N PRO A 131 -21.08 -29.25 -5.12
CA PRO A 131 -20.23 -29.78 -6.17
C PRO A 131 -20.22 -31.32 -6.18
N ALA A 132 -20.29 -31.94 -7.35
CA ALA A 132 -20.28 -33.39 -7.47
C ALA A 132 -19.02 -34.03 -6.84
N ALA A 133 -17.88 -33.33 -6.90
CA ALA A 133 -16.64 -33.73 -6.25
C ALA A 133 -16.73 -33.87 -4.72
N PHE A 134 -17.72 -33.23 -4.07
CA PHE A 134 -17.92 -33.23 -2.62
C PHE A 134 -18.90 -34.29 -2.11
N ALA A 135 -19.44 -35.15 -3.01
CA ALA A 135 -20.55 -36.06 -2.70
C ALA A 135 -20.34 -36.96 -1.47
N ASN A 136 -19.12 -37.48 -1.28
CA ASN A 136 -18.77 -38.42 -0.22
C ASN A 136 -17.83 -37.84 0.83
N SER A 137 -17.78 -36.50 0.93
CA SER A 137 -16.85 -35.78 1.80
C SER A 137 -17.57 -35.02 2.90
N THR A 138 -16.86 -34.67 3.94
CA THR A 138 -17.25 -33.61 4.89
C THR A 138 -17.12 -32.28 4.18
N ILE A 139 -18.19 -31.48 4.17
CA ILE A 139 -18.22 -30.18 3.46
C ILE A 139 -18.12 -29.07 4.48
N TRP A 140 -17.21 -28.14 4.21
CA TRP A 140 -16.91 -26.99 5.06
C TRP A 140 -17.33 -25.71 4.37
N LEU A 141 -18.03 -24.84 5.11
CA LEU A 141 -18.37 -23.48 4.69
C LEU A 141 -17.45 -22.51 5.42
N HIS A 142 -16.73 -21.68 4.63
CA HIS A 142 -15.78 -20.72 5.14
C HIS A 142 -16.27 -19.29 4.94
N PHE A 143 -16.00 -18.44 5.97
CA PHE A 143 -16.13 -16.98 5.91
C PHE A 143 -14.82 -16.37 6.38
N LEU A 144 -14.08 -15.70 5.51
CA LEU A 144 -12.78 -15.13 5.87
C LEU A 144 -12.87 -13.74 6.52
N GLY A 145 -14.04 -13.10 6.46
CA GLY A 145 -14.25 -11.80 7.12
C GLY A 145 -15.71 -11.34 7.03
N ILE A 146 -16.34 -11.14 8.18
CA ILE A 146 -17.69 -10.57 8.33
C ILE A 146 -17.60 -9.33 9.22
N ASN A 147 -18.07 -8.20 8.77
CA ASN A 147 -18.14 -6.99 9.55
C ASN A 147 -19.61 -6.65 9.84
N TYR A 148 -20.23 -6.92 11.03
CA TYR A 148 -19.47 -7.27 12.23
C TYR A 148 -19.98 -8.55 12.88
N ARG A 149 -21.31 -8.72 13.16
CA ARG A 149 -21.95 -9.92 13.72
C ARG A 149 -22.86 -10.54 12.68
N ALA A 150 -23.06 -11.86 12.76
CA ALA A 150 -23.97 -12.52 11.84
C ALA A 150 -24.78 -13.65 12.45
N ASN A 151 -26.00 -13.83 11.96
CA ASN A 151 -26.76 -15.08 12.01
C ASN A 151 -26.62 -15.79 10.67
N ILE A 152 -26.20 -17.05 10.68
CA ILE A 152 -25.97 -17.84 9.46
C ILE A 152 -27.02 -18.94 9.39
N TRP A 153 -27.72 -19.03 8.27
CA TRP A 153 -28.79 -19.98 8.03
C TRP A 153 -28.56 -20.76 6.75
N LEU A 154 -28.82 -22.06 6.78
CA LEU A 154 -28.72 -22.94 5.62
C LEU A 154 -29.94 -23.87 5.57
N ASN A 155 -30.66 -23.83 4.44
CA ASN A 155 -31.83 -24.69 4.18
C ASN A 155 -32.88 -24.71 5.32
N GLY A 156 -33.23 -23.52 5.85
CA GLY A 156 -34.22 -23.35 6.90
C GLY A 156 -33.73 -23.62 8.33
N LYS A 157 -32.46 -23.96 8.50
CA LYS A 157 -31.83 -24.24 9.82
C LYS A 157 -30.75 -23.22 10.14
N GLN A 158 -30.69 -22.77 11.39
CA GLN A 158 -29.65 -21.89 11.87
C GLN A 158 -28.36 -22.70 12.07
N LEU A 159 -27.28 -22.25 11.43
CA LEU A 159 -25.94 -22.81 11.50
C LEU A 159 -25.11 -22.18 12.63
N ALA A 160 -25.20 -20.85 12.77
CA ALA A 160 -24.56 -20.10 13.83
C ALA A 160 -25.32 -18.82 14.14
N ASP A 161 -25.16 -18.28 15.34
CA ASP A 161 -25.82 -17.03 15.73
C ASP A 161 -24.82 -15.87 15.92
N ARG A 162 -25.35 -14.66 16.09
CA ARG A 162 -24.61 -13.41 16.28
C ARG A 162 -23.73 -13.35 17.54
N ASN A 163 -23.86 -14.29 18.48
CA ASN A 163 -22.99 -14.39 19.65
C ASN A 163 -21.76 -15.28 19.35
N GLU A 164 -21.89 -16.20 18.40
CA GLU A 164 -20.82 -17.06 17.92
C GLU A 164 -20.00 -16.38 16.83
N VAL A 165 -20.69 -15.63 15.95
CA VAL A 165 -20.08 -14.91 14.83
C VAL A 165 -19.98 -13.41 15.14
N ALA A 166 -18.79 -12.96 15.56
CA ALA A 166 -18.48 -11.56 15.85
C ALA A 166 -16.99 -11.25 15.63
N GLY A 167 -16.71 -10.12 14.98
CA GLY A 167 -15.36 -9.63 14.78
C GLY A 167 -14.93 -9.56 13.32
N ALA A 168 -14.56 -8.36 12.86
CA ALA A 168 -14.25 -8.06 11.46
C ALA A 168 -13.04 -8.82 10.90
N TYR A 169 -12.05 -9.16 11.75
CA TYR A 169 -10.81 -9.85 11.36
C TYR A 169 -10.81 -11.34 11.77
N ARG A 170 -12.00 -11.91 11.96
CA ARG A 170 -12.20 -13.32 12.26
C ARG A 170 -12.42 -14.14 10.99
N ALA A 171 -11.91 -15.35 10.98
CA ALA A 171 -12.25 -16.40 10.03
C ALA A 171 -13.13 -17.46 10.69
N TYR A 172 -14.17 -17.91 10.00
CA TYR A 172 -15.10 -18.91 10.49
C TYR A 172 -15.17 -20.08 9.52
N GLU A 173 -15.24 -21.28 10.08
CA GLU A 173 -15.36 -22.54 9.36
C GLU A 173 -16.45 -23.40 10.01
N PHE A 174 -17.40 -23.88 9.23
CA PHE A 174 -18.52 -24.69 9.68
C PHE A 174 -18.63 -25.98 8.88
N SER A 175 -18.75 -27.13 9.58
CA SER A 175 -19.16 -28.36 8.93
C SER A 175 -20.65 -28.30 8.63
N ILE A 176 -21.02 -28.41 7.35
CA ILE A 176 -22.41 -28.18 6.92
C ILE A 176 -23.11 -29.44 6.39
N GLY A 177 -22.52 -30.61 6.51
CA GLY A 177 -23.06 -31.87 5.95
C GLY A 177 -24.50 -32.17 6.34
N ASP A 178 -24.85 -31.92 7.63
CA ASP A 178 -26.21 -32.17 8.19
C ASP A 178 -27.25 -31.11 7.80
N PHE A 179 -26.79 -30.04 7.16
CA PHE A 179 -27.60 -28.91 6.72
C PHE A 179 -27.89 -28.98 5.22
N LEU A 180 -27.11 -29.75 4.44
CA LEU A 180 -27.14 -29.75 3.00
C LEU A 180 -28.22 -30.69 2.45
N HIS A 181 -28.83 -30.22 1.35
CA HIS A 181 -29.44 -31.10 0.36
C HIS A 181 -28.34 -31.54 -0.62
N ARG A 182 -27.87 -32.79 -0.46
CA ARG A 182 -26.76 -33.30 -1.32
C ARG A 182 -27.15 -33.35 -2.79
N GLU A 183 -28.45 -33.62 -3.05
CA GLU A 183 -29.04 -33.52 -4.38
C GLU A 183 -29.96 -32.27 -4.43
N GLY A 184 -29.80 -31.44 -5.47
CA GLY A 184 -30.62 -30.26 -5.66
C GLY A 184 -30.02 -28.97 -5.13
N LYS A 185 -30.86 -27.95 -4.98
CA LYS A 185 -30.45 -26.62 -4.55
C LYS A 185 -30.36 -26.49 -3.06
N ASN A 186 -29.38 -25.75 -2.62
CA ASN A 186 -29.22 -25.25 -1.26
C ASN A 186 -29.39 -23.73 -1.23
N ALA A 187 -29.81 -23.16 -0.12
CA ALA A 187 -29.91 -21.73 0.08
C ALA A 187 -29.20 -21.32 1.36
N LEU A 188 -28.15 -20.49 1.18
CA LEU A 188 -27.41 -19.85 2.25
C LEU A 188 -27.95 -18.42 2.45
N ALA A 189 -28.33 -18.09 3.69
CA ALA A 189 -28.77 -16.76 4.07
C ALA A 189 -27.99 -16.28 5.30
N VAL A 190 -27.40 -15.10 5.21
CA VAL A 190 -26.55 -14.50 6.24
C VAL A 190 -27.14 -13.16 6.63
N GLU A 191 -27.63 -13.04 7.86
CA GLU A 191 -28.10 -11.78 8.42
C GLU A 191 -26.95 -11.09 9.13
N ILE A 192 -26.53 -9.91 8.64
CA ILE A 192 -25.37 -9.18 9.14
C ILE A 192 -25.81 -7.92 9.88
N PHE A 193 -25.26 -7.73 11.06
CA PHE A 193 -25.45 -6.58 11.93
C PHE A 193 -24.25 -5.66 11.87
N ALA A 194 -24.52 -4.38 11.68
CA ALA A 194 -23.47 -3.36 11.66
C ALA A 194 -22.71 -3.29 12.99
N PRO A 195 -21.43 -2.89 12.98
CA PRO A 195 -20.67 -2.69 14.21
C PRO A 195 -21.26 -1.55 15.04
N GLU A 196 -21.41 -1.78 16.35
CA GLU A 196 -21.72 -0.75 17.33
C GLU A 196 -20.46 0.06 17.67
N LYS A 197 -20.62 1.15 18.45
CA LYS A 197 -19.52 2.08 18.77
C LYS A 197 -18.31 1.44 19.42
N ASN A 198 -18.49 0.39 20.23
CA ASN A 198 -17.42 -0.27 20.96
C ASN A 198 -17.04 -1.64 20.36
N ASP A 199 -17.58 -1.99 19.21
CA ASP A 199 -17.22 -3.20 18.50
C ASP A 199 -15.89 -3.01 17.75
N LEU A 200 -15.10 -4.08 17.68
CA LEU A 200 -13.82 -4.12 16.95
C LEU A 200 -14.06 -4.34 15.46
N GLY A 201 -14.77 -3.39 14.84
CA GLY A 201 -15.13 -3.41 13.43
C GLY A 201 -14.02 -2.92 12.51
N LEU A 202 -14.32 -2.95 11.21
CA LEU A 202 -13.60 -2.18 10.21
C LEU A 202 -14.11 -0.74 10.29
N THR A 203 -13.19 0.21 10.39
CA THR A 203 -13.52 1.63 10.45
C THR A 203 -12.52 2.43 9.65
N TRP A 204 -12.93 3.61 9.22
CA TRP A 204 -12.05 4.57 8.61
C TRP A 204 -11.57 5.56 9.67
N VAL A 205 -10.33 5.98 9.52
CA VAL A 205 -9.71 6.98 10.38
C VAL A 205 -10.19 8.39 10.06
N ASP A 206 -9.80 9.33 10.89
CA ASP A 206 -10.25 10.71 10.98
C ASP A 206 -10.06 11.59 9.71
N TRP A 207 -9.44 11.08 8.66
CA TRP A 207 -9.18 11.80 7.41
C TRP A 207 -9.99 11.31 6.20
N ASN A 208 -10.71 10.18 6.31
CA ASN A 208 -11.62 9.67 5.29
C ASN A 208 -13.08 9.73 5.74
N PRO A 209 -14.03 9.92 4.81
CA PRO A 209 -15.44 9.76 5.14
C PRO A 209 -15.75 8.35 5.63
N THR A 210 -16.61 8.25 6.62
CA THR A 210 -17.13 6.96 7.08
C THR A 210 -18.35 6.56 6.24
N PRO A 211 -18.35 5.40 5.58
CA PRO A 211 -19.55 4.87 4.93
C PRO A 211 -20.72 4.77 5.91
N PRO A 212 -21.94 5.15 5.52
CA PRO A 212 -23.08 5.22 6.44
C PRO A 212 -23.51 3.87 7.01
N ASP A 213 -23.13 2.76 6.35
CA ASP A 213 -23.31 1.39 6.83
C ASP A 213 -22.14 0.87 7.68
N LYS A 214 -21.09 1.68 7.88
CA LYS A 214 -19.84 1.28 8.57
C LYS A 214 -19.20 0.02 7.99
N ASP A 215 -19.18 -0.09 6.67
CA ASP A 215 -18.64 -1.25 5.95
C ASP A 215 -19.28 -2.59 6.36
N THR A 216 -20.57 -2.58 6.66
CA THR A 216 -21.31 -3.79 7.03
C THR A 216 -21.40 -4.73 5.85
N GLY A 217 -20.91 -5.98 6.02
CA GLY A 217 -20.95 -6.98 4.97
C GLY A 217 -19.97 -8.15 5.16
N MET A 218 -19.93 -9.00 4.16
CA MET A 218 -18.89 -10.03 4.01
C MET A 218 -17.76 -9.42 3.16
N TRP A 219 -16.78 -8.83 3.81
CA TRP A 219 -15.74 -8.05 3.11
C TRP A 219 -14.58 -8.90 2.56
N ARG A 220 -14.54 -10.19 2.97
CA ARG A 220 -13.65 -11.20 2.41
C ARG A 220 -14.43 -12.40 1.88
N GLU A 221 -13.72 -13.36 1.33
CA GLU A 221 -14.25 -14.49 0.57
C GLU A 221 -15.16 -15.40 1.40
N VAL A 222 -16.18 -15.95 0.72
CA VAL A 222 -17.07 -17.02 1.21
C VAL A 222 -17.00 -18.16 0.22
N PHE A 223 -16.65 -19.37 0.70
CA PHE A 223 -16.45 -20.52 -0.19
C PHE A 223 -16.69 -21.85 0.53
N LEU A 224 -16.76 -22.91 -0.24
CA LEU A 224 -16.86 -24.28 0.22
C LEU A 224 -15.56 -25.03 -0.04
N THR A 225 -15.17 -25.89 0.90
CA THR A 225 -14.15 -26.92 0.70
C THR A 225 -14.67 -28.29 1.13
N SER A 226 -13.94 -29.33 0.82
CA SER A 226 -14.28 -30.69 1.26
C SER A 226 -13.05 -31.37 1.86
N SER A 227 -13.30 -32.27 2.82
CA SER A 227 -12.29 -33.16 3.37
C SER A 227 -12.84 -34.56 3.64
N GLY A 228 -11.96 -35.52 3.86
CA GLY A 228 -12.33 -36.81 4.47
C GLY A 228 -12.47 -36.69 5.99
N ASP A 229 -12.11 -37.78 6.70
CA ASP A 229 -12.26 -37.93 8.15
C ASP A 229 -11.32 -37.04 8.96
N VAL A 230 -10.20 -36.61 8.40
CA VAL A 230 -9.22 -35.74 9.02
C VAL A 230 -8.96 -34.50 8.17
N THR A 231 -9.11 -33.33 8.79
CA THR A 231 -8.78 -32.05 8.14
C THR A 231 -7.36 -31.61 8.43
N LEU A 232 -6.78 -30.81 7.51
CA LEU A 232 -5.50 -30.16 7.62
C LEU A 232 -5.71 -28.65 7.63
N ARG A 233 -5.20 -27.96 8.67
CA ARG A 233 -5.36 -26.50 8.81
C ARG A 233 -4.04 -25.87 9.21
N HIS A 234 -3.93 -24.58 8.92
CA HIS A 234 -2.82 -23.72 9.31
C HIS A 234 -1.43 -24.28 8.96
N PRO A 235 -1.20 -24.73 7.70
CA PRO A 235 0.13 -25.17 7.28
C PRO A 235 1.14 -24.06 7.52
N PHE A 236 2.33 -24.42 8.00
CA PHE A 236 3.35 -23.46 8.37
C PHE A 236 4.76 -23.97 8.05
N ALA A 237 5.52 -23.13 7.37
CA ALA A 237 6.94 -23.36 7.05
C ALA A 237 7.80 -22.30 7.76
N ASN A 238 8.59 -22.70 8.74
CA ASN A 238 9.46 -21.84 9.51
C ASN A 238 10.93 -22.19 9.26
N ALA A 239 11.73 -21.24 8.81
CA ALA A 239 13.14 -21.41 8.53
C ALA A 239 14.01 -20.65 9.54
N LYS A 240 15.03 -21.32 10.08
CA LYS A 240 16.09 -20.69 10.88
C LYS A 240 17.39 -20.71 10.11
N LEU A 241 17.97 -19.52 9.90
CA LEU A 241 19.24 -19.37 9.20
C LEU A 241 20.43 -19.55 10.15
N ASP A 242 21.57 -19.99 9.61
CA ASP A 242 22.83 -19.96 10.33
C ASP A 242 23.38 -18.52 10.41
N SER A 243 24.38 -18.29 11.23
CA SER A 243 25.00 -16.97 11.42
C SER A 243 25.69 -16.40 10.16
N ALA A 244 25.96 -17.26 9.17
CA ALA A 244 26.54 -16.86 7.89
C ALA A 244 25.49 -16.61 6.80
N TYR A 245 24.20 -16.84 7.09
CA TYR A 245 23.09 -16.72 6.14
C TYR A 245 23.25 -17.58 4.87
N LYS A 246 23.87 -18.78 5.02
CA LYS A 246 24.11 -19.71 3.91
C LYS A 246 23.29 -20.97 3.99
N SER A 247 23.06 -21.45 5.21
CA SER A 247 22.28 -22.66 5.46
C SER A 247 21.01 -22.34 6.25
N ALA A 248 19.98 -23.16 6.08
CA ALA A 248 18.72 -23.03 6.77
C ALA A 248 18.27 -24.37 7.37
N ALA A 249 17.68 -24.31 8.55
CA ALA A 249 16.97 -25.43 9.17
C ALA A 249 15.47 -25.15 9.08
N LEU A 250 14.75 -25.94 8.30
CA LEU A 250 13.31 -25.77 8.02
C LEU A 250 12.50 -26.65 8.96
N THR A 251 11.43 -26.10 9.53
CA THR A 251 10.39 -26.85 10.26
C THR A 251 9.07 -26.67 9.50
N LEU A 252 8.44 -27.80 9.17
CA LEU A 252 7.13 -27.82 8.53
C LEU A 252 6.09 -28.32 9.53
N SER A 253 4.94 -27.67 9.65
CA SER A 253 3.88 -28.09 10.58
C SER A 253 2.50 -27.81 10.02
N ALA A 254 1.52 -28.59 10.49
CA ALA A 254 0.10 -28.34 10.26
C ALA A 254 -0.72 -28.83 11.44
N GLU A 255 -1.93 -28.30 11.58
CA GLU A 255 -2.93 -28.78 12.53
C GLU A 255 -3.78 -29.84 11.85
N LEU A 256 -3.83 -31.05 12.43
CA LEU A 256 -4.71 -32.13 12.01
C LEU A 256 -5.88 -32.24 12.98
N ARG A 257 -7.11 -32.34 12.46
CA ARG A 257 -8.33 -32.54 13.27
C ARG A 257 -9.05 -33.79 12.80
N ASN A 258 -9.18 -34.74 13.69
CA ASN A 258 -10.08 -35.89 13.47
C ASN A 258 -11.53 -35.44 13.63
N THR A 259 -12.31 -35.52 12.58
CA THR A 259 -13.73 -35.11 12.57
C THR A 259 -14.67 -36.23 12.99
N THR A 260 -14.16 -37.46 13.20
CA THR A 260 -14.95 -38.66 13.53
C THR A 260 -15.06 -38.90 15.02
N ASP A 261 -15.98 -39.79 15.42
CA ASP A 261 -16.21 -40.19 16.81
C ASP A 261 -15.37 -41.43 17.24
N HIS A 262 -14.36 -41.82 16.45
CA HIS A 262 -13.43 -42.91 16.71
C HIS A 262 -11.99 -42.50 16.40
N ALA A 263 -11.03 -43.27 16.87
CA ALA A 263 -9.63 -43.03 16.60
C ALA A 263 -9.30 -43.35 15.14
N VAL A 264 -8.48 -42.48 14.49
CA VAL A 264 -8.06 -42.63 13.09
C VAL A 264 -6.54 -42.64 13.02
N LYS A 265 -5.98 -43.60 12.27
CA LYS A 265 -4.56 -43.62 11.90
C LYS A 265 -4.37 -43.00 10.55
N VAL A 266 -3.44 -42.06 10.47
CA VAL A 266 -3.16 -41.29 9.24
C VAL A 266 -1.67 -41.27 8.92
N ALA A 267 -1.33 -41.01 7.67
CA ALA A 267 0.00 -40.57 7.27
C ALA A 267 -0.05 -39.06 7.01
N PHE A 268 0.72 -38.28 7.78
CA PHE A 268 0.96 -36.89 7.50
C PHE A 268 2.14 -36.79 6.53
N VAL A 269 1.95 -36.09 5.42
CA VAL A 269 2.92 -35.97 4.33
C VAL A 269 3.23 -34.50 4.08
N ALA A 270 4.48 -34.19 3.78
CA ALA A 270 4.87 -32.87 3.28
C ALA A 270 5.93 -32.98 2.20
N ASP A 271 5.76 -32.19 1.15
CA ASP A 271 6.69 -32.07 0.03
C ASP A 271 7.22 -30.61 -0.03
N VAL A 272 8.53 -30.46 -0.14
CA VAL A 272 9.16 -29.14 -0.32
C VAL A 272 10.45 -29.30 -1.14
N ALA A 273 10.59 -28.55 -2.20
CA ALA A 273 11.66 -28.73 -3.19
C ALA A 273 11.73 -30.19 -3.67
N ASP A 274 12.86 -30.86 -3.47
CA ASP A 274 13.08 -32.29 -3.80
C ASP A 274 12.93 -33.22 -2.57
N ILE A 275 12.43 -32.71 -1.44
CA ILE A 275 12.29 -33.43 -0.19
C ILE A 275 10.86 -33.93 -0.03
N HIS A 276 10.72 -35.25 0.14
CA HIS A 276 9.47 -35.90 0.51
C HIS A 276 9.54 -36.44 1.95
N LEU A 277 8.54 -36.09 2.77
CA LEU A 277 8.44 -36.46 4.17
C LEU A 277 7.14 -37.17 4.46
N THR A 278 7.19 -38.21 5.28
CA THR A 278 5.97 -38.87 5.76
C THR A 278 6.15 -39.29 7.22
N GLN A 279 5.06 -39.19 7.98
CA GLN A 279 5.04 -39.54 9.41
C GLN A 279 3.68 -40.17 9.77
N PRO A 280 3.66 -41.35 10.40
CA PRO A 280 2.43 -41.95 10.92
C PRO A 280 1.94 -41.17 12.14
N VAL A 281 0.65 -40.89 12.21
CA VAL A 281 -0.01 -40.18 13.30
C VAL A 281 -1.27 -40.94 13.68
N GLU A 282 -1.53 -41.05 14.97
CA GLU A 282 -2.80 -41.54 15.50
C GLU A 282 -3.52 -40.37 16.19
N LEU A 283 -4.77 -40.15 15.83
CA LEU A 283 -5.64 -39.12 16.39
C LEU A 283 -6.81 -39.81 17.11
N ALA A 284 -7.04 -39.50 18.37
CA ALA A 284 -8.23 -39.92 19.08
C ALA A 284 -9.50 -39.29 18.46
N ALA A 285 -10.69 -39.78 18.87
CA ALA A 285 -11.96 -39.19 18.44
C ALA A 285 -12.00 -37.70 18.74
N LYS A 286 -12.33 -36.86 17.72
CA LYS A 286 -12.42 -35.40 17.80
C LYS A 286 -11.13 -34.69 18.23
N GLU A 287 -9.99 -35.39 18.22
CA GLU A 287 -8.71 -34.79 18.60
C GLU A 287 -8.21 -33.79 17.53
N THR A 288 -7.69 -32.67 18.03
CA THR A 288 -6.94 -31.70 17.25
C THR A 288 -5.48 -31.68 17.71
N LYS A 289 -4.52 -31.82 16.80
CA LYS A 289 -3.10 -31.95 17.14
C LYS A 289 -2.23 -31.26 16.08
N ILE A 290 -1.24 -30.51 16.55
CA ILE A 290 -0.21 -29.93 15.66
C ILE A 290 0.88 -30.97 15.43
N ILE A 291 1.09 -31.34 14.18
CA ILE A 291 2.14 -32.29 13.77
C ILE A 291 3.28 -31.50 13.11
N ARG A 292 4.52 -31.95 13.35
CA ARG A 292 5.73 -31.29 12.87
C ARG A 292 6.71 -32.25 12.23
N PHE A 293 7.32 -31.82 11.13
CA PHE A 293 8.58 -32.32 10.63
C PHE A 293 9.68 -31.34 11.04
N ALA A 294 10.59 -31.77 11.88
CA ALA A 294 11.66 -30.95 12.43
C ALA A 294 13.04 -31.48 12.01
N PRO A 295 14.05 -30.63 11.83
CA PRO A 295 15.35 -31.01 11.26
C PRO A 295 16.23 -31.92 12.18
N ASP A 296 15.86 -32.12 13.42
CA ASP A 296 16.46 -33.11 14.34
C ASP A 296 15.97 -34.53 14.07
N GLN A 297 14.73 -34.71 13.66
CA GLN A 297 14.11 -35.98 13.26
C GLN A 297 14.23 -36.24 11.76
N PHE A 298 14.25 -35.19 10.94
CA PHE A 298 14.32 -35.22 9.49
C PHE A 298 15.49 -34.38 8.99
N PRO A 299 16.74 -34.94 9.00
CA PRO A 299 17.95 -34.18 8.68
C PRO A 299 17.98 -33.55 7.28
N GLN A 300 17.20 -34.08 6.31
CA GLN A 300 17.05 -33.53 4.98
C GLN A 300 16.43 -32.11 4.97
N LEU A 301 15.79 -31.69 6.04
CA LEU A 301 15.29 -30.33 6.24
C LEU A 301 16.40 -29.31 6.60
N LYS A 302 17.65 -29.73 6.57
CA LYS A 302 18.82 -28.84 6.70
C LYS A 302 19.37 -28.52 5.31
N PHE A 303 19.02 -27.37 4.82
CA PHE A 303 19.48 -26.84 3.54
C PHE A 303 20.92 -26.31 3.68
N SER A 304 21.89 -26.94 3.05
CA SER A 304 23.28 -26.50 3.08
C SER A 304 23.56 -25.25 2.23
N SER A 305 22.68 -24.97 1.27
CA SER A 305 22.71 -23.78 0.43
C SER A 305 21.25 -23.34 0.20
N ALA A 306 20.74 -22.48 1.06
CA ALA A 306 19.39 -21.97 0.96
C ALA A 306 19.30 -20.81 -0.05
N HIS A 307 18.31 -20.84 -0.93
CA HIS A 307 17.97 -19.70 -1.76
C HIS A 307 17.12 -18.73 -0.92
N LEU A 308 17.69 -17.56 -0.58
CA LEU A 308 17.07 -16.64 0.35
C LEU A 308 16.06 -15.75 -0.35
N TRP A 309 14.98 -15.44 0.36
CA TRP A 309 14.09 -14.35 -0.02
C TRP A 309 14.69 -13.00 0.38
N TRP A 310 14.63 -12.03 -0.52
CA TRP A 310 15.11 -10.67 -0.31
C TRP A 310 14.07 -9.64 -0.72
N PRO A 311 14.02 -8.47 -0.06
CA PRO A 311 13.37 -7.30 -0.65
C PRO A 311 13.97 -6.99 -2.02
N TYR A 312 13.16 -6.59 -2.99
CA TYR A 312 13.56 -6.49 -4.42
C TYR A 312 14.79 -5.60 -4.68
N GLN A 313 15.07 -4.62 -3.81
CA GLN A 313 16.27 -3.77 -3.92
C GLN A 313 17.54 -4.44 -3.38
N MET A 314 17.42 -5.55 -2.67
CA MET A 314 18.53 -6.23 -1.99
C MET A 314 18.88 -7.57 -2.63
N GLY A 315 17.99 -8.16 -3.41
CA GLY A 315 18.16 -9.45 -4.07
C GLY A 315 16.86 -9.97 -4.66
N GLU A 316 16.84 -11.26 -4.95
CA GLU A 316 15.68 -11.94 -5.51
C GLU A 316 14.67 -12.30 -4.42
N PRO A 317 13.36 -12.01 -4.61
CA PRO A 317 12.29 -12.44 -3.71
C PRO A 317 11.91 -13.91 -3.97
N PHE A 318 12.83 -14.83 -3.74
CA PHE A 318 12.64 -16.24 -4.04
C PHE A 318 11.67 -16.90 -3.08
N LEU A 319 10.66 -17.59 -3.62
CA LEU A 319 9.66 -18.33 -2.85
C LEU A 319 9.80 -19.83 -3.06
N TYR A 320 9.74 -20.57 -1.97
CA TYR A 320 9.52 -22.01 -1.96
C TYR A 320 8.04 -22.31 -1.84
N LYS A 321 7.60 -23.45 -2.35
CA LYS A 321 6.28 -24.03 -2.10
C LYS A 321 6.45 -25.27 -1.20
N ALA A 322 5.65 -25.35 -0.14
CA ALA A 322 5.49 -26.57 0.66
C ALA A 322 4.07 -27.10 0.47
N GLU A 323 3.94 -28.36 0.08
CA GLU A 323 2.67 -29.05 -0.10
C GLU A 323 2.46 -30.04 1.04
N PHE A 324 1.29 -29.97 1.65
CA PHE A 324 0.92 -30.81 2.79
C PHE A 324 -0.28 -31.68 2.45
N SER A 325 -0.28 -32.91 2.90
CA SER A 325 -1.45 -33.78 2.81
C SER A 325 -1.57 -34.70 4.03
N VAL A 326 -2.80 -35.08 4.31
CA VAL A 326 -3.10 -36.10 5.31
C VAL A 326 -3.85 -37.25 4.65
N LYS A 327 -3.36 -38.48 4.80
CA LYS A 327 -3.90 -39.68 4.16
C LYS A 327 -4.48 -40.63 5.22
N VAL A 328 -5.68 -41.14 4.93
CA VAL A 328 -6.32 -42.26 5.68
C VAL A 328 -6.22 -43.51 4.78
N GLY A 329 -5.35 -44.45 5.15
CA GLY A 329 -4.94 -45.50 4.21
C GLY A 329 -4.27 -44.92 2.98
N ASP A 330 -4.75 -45.24 1.78
CA ASP A 330 -4.20 -44.75 0.52
C ASP A 330 -4.93 -43.48 0.00
N THR A 331 -5.98 -43.04 0.70
CA THR A 331 -6.82 -41.92 0.25
C THR A 331 -6.39 -40.62 0.92
N THR A 332 -6.19 -39.56 0.15
CA THR A 332 -5.98 -38.22 0.68
C THR A 332 -7.26 -37.71 1.33
N SER A 333 -7.19 -37.44 2.63
CA SER A 333 -8.31 -36.92 3.43
C SER A 333 -8.41 -35.39 3.29
N ASP A 334 -7.28 -34.71 3.32
CA ASP A 334 -7.22 -33.25 3.11
C ASP A 334 -5.81 -32.85 2.66
N SER A 335 -5.68 -31.69 2.02
CA SER A 335 -4.41 -31.15 1.60
C SER A 335 -4.43 -29.61 1.62
N ALA A 336 -3.27 -29.01 1.76
CA ALA A 336 -3.06 -27.57 1.66
C ALA A 336 -1.62 -27.30 1.23
N ASP A 337 -1.39 -26.16 0.59
CA ASP A 337 -0.05 -25.71 0.26
C ASP A 337 0.22 -24.32 0.82
N VAL A 338 1.48 -23.95 0.89
CA VAL A 338 1.92 -22.64 1.33
C VAL A 338 3.17 -22.22 0.58
N ASN A 339 3.16 -20.98 0.07
CA ASN A 339 4.36 -20.33 -0.40
C ASN A 339 5.06 -19.65 0.78
N PHE A 340 6.38 -19.75 0.85
CA PHE A 340 7.16 -19.13 1.91
C PHE A 340 8.55 -18.72 1.42
N GLY A 341 9.15 -17.74 2.08
CA GLY A 341 10.53 -17.33 1.81
C GLY A 341 11.47 -17.70 2.95
N ILE A 342 12.62 -18.25 2.62
CA ILE A 342 13.69 -18.49 3.61
C ILE A 342 14.39 -17.17 3.87
N ARG A 343 14.16 -16.58 5.05
CA ARG A 343 14.79 -15.33 5.46
C ARG A 343 14.76 -15.16 6.98
N GLU A 344 15.56 -14.26 7.49
CA GLU A 344 15.51 -13.79 8.87
C GLU A 344 15.30 -12.29 8.89
N VAL A 345 14.36 -11.81 9.72
CA VAL A 345 14.22 -10.39 10.04
C VAL A 345 14.57 -10.16 11.49
N THR A 346 15.46 -9.21 11.73
CA THR A 346 15.82 -8.76 13.08
C THR A 346 15.63 -7.26 13.21
N SER A 347 15.51 -6.77 14.44
CA SER A 347 15.51 -5.34 14.70
C SER A 347 16.27 -5.00 15.95
N GLU A 348 16.90 -3.81 15.94
CA GLU A 348 17.63 -3.25 17.08
C GLU A 348 17.35 -1.76 17.22
N LEU A 349 17.65 -1.19 18.38
CA LEU A 349 17.67 0.27 18.54
C LEU A 349 19.05 0.79 18.22
N THR A 350 19.13 1.82 17.37
CA THR A 350 20.37 2.53 17.11
C THR A 350 20.79 3.38 18.30
N GLU A 351 22.02 3.91 18.29
CA GLU A 351 22.49 4.87 19.32
C GLU A 351 21.59 6.10 19.41
N SER A 352 21.00 6.54 18.29
CA SER A 352 20.03 7.63 18.25
C SER A 352 18.63 7.22 18.72
N GLY A 353 18.42 5.95 19.08
CA GLY A 353 17.17 5.41 19.58
C GLY A 353 16.16 5.01 18.49
N GLY A 354 16.51 5.13 17.22
CA GLY A 354 15.66 4.69 16.10
C GLY A 354 15.69 3.17 15.93
N ARG A 355 14.56 2.57 15.57
CA ARG A 355 14.48 1.14 15.29
C ARG A 355 15.02 0.85 13.88
N LEU A 356 16.08 0.08 13.84
CA LEU A 356 16.71 -0.39 12.60
C LEU A 356 16.33 -1.83 12.34
N PHE A 357 15.83 -2.12 11.15
CA PHE A 357 15.54 -3.46 10.68
C PHE A 357 16.69 -4.00 9.83
N LYS A 358 16.89 -5.32 9.93
CA LYS A 358 17.82 -6.07 9.09
C LYS A 358 17.08 -7.24 8.46
N VAL A 359 17.36 -7.51 7.19
CA VAL A 359 16.92 -8.71 6.48
C VAL A 359 18.16 -9.51 6.13
N ASN A 360 18.21 -10.78 6.54
CA ASN A 360 19.36 -11.66 6.36
C ASN A 360 20.69 -10.97 6.76
N GLY A 361 20.66 -10.30 7.92
CA GLY A 361 21.79 -9.60 8.50
C GLY A 361 22.14 -8.24 7.87
N LYS A 362 21.56 -7.86 6.74
CA LYS A 362 21.81 -6.56 6.09
C LYS A 362 20.80 -5.50 6.56
N ARG A 363 21.32 -4.30 6.87
CA ARG A 363 20.48 -3.15 7.25
C ARG A 363 19.57 -2.75 6.11
N VAL A 364 18.36 -2.31 6.45
CA VAL A 364 17.38 -1.76 5.50
C VAL A 364 17.00 -0.36 5.93
N LEU A 365 17.21 0.62 5.06
CA LEU A 365 16.56 1.92 5.21
C LEU A 365 15.12 1.77 4.69
N ILE A 366 14.15 1.86 5.61
CA ILE A 366 12.74 1.80 5.23
C ILE A 366 12.35 3.08 4.47
N ARG A 367 11.84 2.92 3.27
CA ARG A 367 11.28 3.98 2.44
C ARG A 367 9.93 3.49 1.96
N GLY A 368 8.88 3.97 2.58
CA GLY A 368 7.56 3.42 2.34
C GLY A 368 6.46 4.46 2.35
N ALA A 369 5.24 3.95 2.17
CA ALA A 369 4.03 4.74 2.31
C ALA A 369 2.89 3.88 2.87
N ALA A 370 1.88 4.54 3.45
CA ALA A 370 0.76 3.85 4.06
C ALA A 370 -0.35 3.59 3.04
N TRP A 371 -0.93 2.41 3.11
CA TRP A 371 -1.96 1.89 2.20
C TRP A 371 -3.36 2.23 2.66
N ALA A 372 -4.23 2.60 1.72
CA ALA A 372 -5.66 2.71 1.93
C ALA A 372 -6.41 1.83 0.91
N PRO A 373 -7.20 0.83 1.34
CA PRO A 373 -8.13 0.14 0.46
C PRO A 373 -9.25 1.09 0.00
N ASP A 374 -10.04 0.68 -1.00
CA ASP A 374 -11.22 1.45 -1.42
C ASP A 374 -12.17 1.70 -0.23
N MET A 375 -12.76 2.90 -0.14
CA MET A 375 -13.61 3.31 0.98
C MET A 375 -14.82 2.39 1.21
N LEU A 376 -15.33 1.75 0.15
CA LEU A 376 -16.42 0.78 0.21
C LEU A 376 -15.94 -0.67 0.16
N LEU A 377 -14.63 -0.89 0.35
CA LEU A 377 -13.95 -2.20 0.28
C LEU A 377 -14.18 -2.94 -1.04
N ARG A 378 -14.36 -2.20 -2.13
CA ARG A 378 -14.43 -2.77 -3.47
C ARG A 378 -13.05 -3.27 -3.88
N TRP A 379 -12.98 -4.47 -4.41
CA TRP A 379 -11.72 -5.10 -4.80
C TRP A 379 -11.55 -5.09 -6.32
N ASP A 380 -10.33 -4.78 -6.74
CA ASP A 380 -9.91 -4.84 -8.14
C ASP A 380 -8.44 -5.29 -8.20
N SER A 381 -8.21 -6.54 -8.62
CA SER A 381 -6.86 -7.12 -8.73
C SER A 381 -5.98 -6.32 -9.70
N LYS A 382 -6.55 -5.77 -10.78
CA LYS A 382 -5.77 -4.93 -11.72
C LYS A 382 -5.33 -3.61 -11.08
N LYS A 383 -6.15 -3.04 -10.21
CA LYS A 383 -5.77 -1.86 -9.44
C LYS A 383 -4.67 -2.21 -8.44
N LEU A 384 -4.77 -3.34 -7.75
CA LEU A 384 -3.71 -3.82 -6.86
C LEU A 384 -2.38 -3.98 -7.61
N ASP A 385 -2.38 -4.64 -8.77
CA ASP A 385 -1.19 -4.80 -9.62
C ASP A 385 -0.56 -3.44 -9.97
N ALA A 386 -1.38 -2.47 -10.33
CA ALA A 386 -0.93 -1.11 -10.65
C ALA A 386 -0.35 -0.40 -9.43
N ASP A 387 -1.02 -0.47 -8.28
CA ASP A 387 -0.59 0.13 -7.02
C ASP A 387 0.78 -0.44 -6.58
N LEU A 388 0.95 -1.77 -6.60
CA LEU A 388 2.21 -2.42 -6.24
C LEU A 388 3.33 -2.15 -7.26
N ALA A 389 3.00 -2.07 -8.54
CA ALA A 389 3.96 -1.67 -9.56
C ALA A 389 4.43 -0.22 -9.36
N TYR A 390 3.55 0.70 -8.98
CA TYR A 390 3.92 2.08 -8.64
C TYR A 390 4.82 2.17 -7.40
N VAL A 391 4.61 1.33 -6.39
CA VAL A 391 5.54 1.24 -5.24
C VAL A 391 6.96 0.95 -5.71
N LYS A 392 7.14 -0.03 -6.59
CA LYS A 392 8.45 -0.40 -7.15
C LYS A 392 9.00 0.68 -8.08
N ASP A 393 8.16 1.24 -8.95
CA ASP A 393 8.59 2.28 -9.90
C ASP A 393 9.06 3.56 -9.19
N MET A 394 8.41 3.92 -8.07
CA MET A 394 8.87 5.01 -7.21
C MET A 394 10.09 4.64 -6.35
N GLY A 395 10.62 3.43 -6.40
CA GLY A 395 11.75 3.00 -5.56
C GLY A 395 11.43 2.85 -4.07
N LEU A 396 10.15 2.75 -3.70
CA LEU A 396 9.71 2.45 -2.35
C LEU A 396 9.86 0.94 -2.06
N ASN A 397 10.17 0.58 -0.82
CA ASN A 397 10.38 -0.82 -0.43
C ASN A 397 9.40 -1.33 0.62
N THR A 398 8.51 -0.48 1.13
CA THR A 398 7.64 -0.84 2.26
C THR A 398 6.24 -0.26 2.10
N ILE A 399 5.23 -1.05 2.45
CA ILE A 399 3.84 -0.62 2.61
C ILE A 399 3.44 -0.81 4.07
N ARG A 400 2.86 0.23 4.70
CA ARG A 400 2.27 0.13 6.03
C ARG A 400 0.76 -0.05 5.94
N LEU A 401 0.23 -1.02 6.68
CA LEU A 401 -1.20 -1.22 6.87
C LEU A 401 -1.57 -0.77 8.29
N GLU A 402 -2.31 0.31 8.39
CA GLU A 402 -2.88 0.75 9.67
C GLU A 402 -4.30 0.19 9.82
N GLY A 403 -4.43 -0.95 10.50
CA GLY A 403 -5.64 -1.73 10.41
C GLY A 403 -5.88 -2.18 8.97
N LYS A 404 -7.08 -2.51 8.57
CA LYS A 404 -7.39 -2.88 7.19
C LYS A 404 -6.38 -3.87 6.62
N VAL A 405 -6.11 -4.94 7.43
CA VAL A 405 -5.20 -6.03 7.05
C VAL A 405 -5.83 -6.73 5.87
N ASP A 406 -5.31 -6.47 4.70
CA ASP A 406 -5.95 -6.72 3.42
C ASP A 406 -6.10 -8.22 3.08
N ARG A 407 -6.61 -8.53 1.89
CA ARG A 407 -6.86 -9.89 1.40
C ARG A 407 -5.56 -10.66 1.18
N ASP A 408 -5.65 -11.97 1.04
CA ASP A 408 -4.48 -12.83 0.85
C ASP A 408 -3.73 -12.47 -0.43
N GLU A 409 -4.43 -12.17 -1.53
CA GLU A 409 -3.85 -11.71 -2.80
C GLU A 409 -2.86 -10.53 -2.64
N PHE A 410 -3.15 -9.57 -1.73
CA PHE A 410 -2.23 -8.47 -1.44
C PHE A 410 -0.88 -8.98 -0.89
N PHE A 411 -0.93 -9.94 0.03
CA PHE A 411 0.30 -10.48 0.64
C PHE A 411 1.04 -11.41 -0.31
N ASP A 412 0.34 -12.23 -1.07
CA ASP A 412 0.94 -13.11 -2.09
C ASP A 412 1.71 -12.28 -3.13
N GLU A 413 1.11 -11.19 -3.61
CA GLU A 413 1.76 -10.30 -4.56
C GLU A 413 2.93 -9.52 -3.96
N THR A 414 2.83 -9.05 -2.71
CA THR A 414 3.96 -8.39 -2.05
C THR A 414 5.12 -9.35 -1.77
N ASP A 415 4.83 -10.61 -1.47
CA ASP A 415 5.84 -11.68 -1.35
C ASP A 415 6.59 -11.90 -2.67
N ARG A 416 5.83 -12.07 -3.76
CA ARG A 416 6.34 -12.27 -5.11
C ARG A 416 7.17 -11.10 -5.61
N LEU A 417 6.74 -9.88 -5.29
CA LEU A 417 7.38 -8.64 -5.73
C LEU A 417 8.54 -8.21 -4.83
N GLY A 418 8.71 -8.80 -3.66
CA GLY A 418 9.74 -8.43 -2.70
C GLY A 418 9.48 -7.07 -2.04
N ILE A 419 8.22 -6.71 -1.80
CA ILE A 419 7.82 -5.49 -1.11
C ILE A 419 7.59 -5.83 0.37
N LEU A 420 8.23 -5.09 1.28
CA LEU A 420 8.03 -5.27 2.72
C LEU A 420 6.66 -4.76 3.15
N VAL A 421 6.00 -5.47 4.06
CA VAL A 421 4.69 -5.09 4.60
C VAL A 421 4.77 -4.97 6.12
N MET A 422 4.21 -3.87 6.64
CA MET A 422 4.16 -3.51 8.05
C MET A 422 2.69 -3.45 8.51
N PRO A 423 2.05 -4.60 8.81
CA PRO A 423 0.68 -4.62 9.31
C PRO A 423 0.59 -4.29 10.79
N GLY A 424 -0.60 -3.84 11.21
CA GLY A 424 -0.92 -3.58 12.60
C GLY A 424 -2.40 -3.28 12.80
N TRP A 425 -2.80 -3.12 14.06
CA TRP A 425 -4.16 -2.70 14.38
C TRP A 425 -4.35 -1.20 14.10
N ILE A 426 -5.61 -0.80 13.90
CA ILE A 426 -5.99 0.57 13.57
C ILE A 426 -6.01 1.47 14.81
N CYS A 427 -5.79 2.78 14.60
CA CYS A 427 -5.97 3.82 15.62
C CYS A 427 -7.43 4.24 15.83
N CYS A 428 -7.60 5.17 16.71
CA CYS A 428 -8.65 6.19 16.77
C CYS A 428 -10.05 5.64 17.06
N ASP A 429 -10.24 4.33 17.26
CA ASP A 429 -11.54 3.69 17.47
C ASP A 429 -11.51 2.65 18.60
N ALA A 430 -12.47 1.72 18.60
CA ALA A 430 -12.60 0.68 19.60
C ALA A 430 -11.31 -0.16 19.78
N TRP A 431 -10.48 -0.29 18.73
CA TRP A 431 -9.23 -1.05 18.79
C TRP A 431 -8.21 -0.42 19.73
N GLU A 432 -8.26 0.89 19.98
CA GLU A 432 -7.40 1.61 20.93
C GLU A 432 -8.12 2.12 22.17
N HIS A 433 -9.45 1.98 22.25
CA HIS A 433 -10.21 2.32 23.44
C HIS A 433 -10.23 1.18 24.46
N TRP A 434 -9.07 0.63 24.79
CA TRP A 434 -8.91 -0.54 25.67
C TRP A 434 -9.63 -0.44 27.02
N ASN A 435 -9.79 0.78 27.55
CA ASN A 435 -10.56 1.05 28.76
C ASN A 435 -12.08 0.82 28.62
N LYS A 436 -12.57 0.63 27.41
CA LYS A 436 -13.96 0.27 27.08
C LYS A 436 -14.14 -1.23 26.80
N TRP A 437 -13.05 -1.98 26.74
CA TRP A 437 -13.10 -3.37 26.39
C TRP A 437 -13.76 -4.21 27.50
N THR A 438 -14.76 -4.98 27.10
CA THR A 438 -15.40 -6.01 27.92
C THR A 438 -14.63 -7.33 27.83
N PRO A 439 -14.93 -8.35 28.67
CA PRO A 439 -14.38 -9.69 28.48
C PRO A 439 -14.66 -10.28 27.09
N GLU A 440 -15.83 -10.00 26.49
CA GLU A 440 -16.17 -10.41 25.13
C GLU A 440 -15.28 -9.69 24.10
N THR A 441 -15.10 -8.38 24.23
CA THR A 441 -14.21 -7.59 23.34
C THR A 441 -12.79 -8.16 23.37
N LYS A 442 -12.25 -8.47 24.57
CA LYS A 442 -10.93 -9.10 24.71
C LYS A 442 -10.86 -10.46 24.03
N LYS A 443 -11.92 -11.29 24.16
CA LYS A 443 -12.00 -12.59 23.49
C LYS A 443 -11.99 -12.43 21.96
N ILE A 444 -12.73 -11.47 21.42
CA ILE A 444 -12.78 -11.20 19.97
C ILE A 444 -11.41 -10.69 19.49
N ALA A 445 -10.77 -9.77 20.22
CA ALA A 445 -9.45 -9.26 19.88
C ALA A 445 -8.37 -10.37 19.86
N ALA A 446 -8.37 -11.22 20.91
CA ALA A 446 -7.46 -12.36 20.99
C ALA A 446 -7.65 -13.35 19.84
N ALA A 447 -8.91 -13.68 19.52
CA ALA A 447 -9.23 -14.59 18.44
C ALA A 447 -8.91 -13.97 17.06
N SER A 448 -9.14 -12.67 16.87
CA SER A 448 -8.72 -11.94 15.67
C SER A 448 -7.19 -11.98 15.49
N MET A 449 -6.44 -11.83 16.60
CA MET A 449 -4.98 -11.93 16.55
C MET A 449 -4.50 -13.34 16.17
N VAL A 450 -5.16 -14.39 16.67
CA VAL A 450 -4.86 -15.77 16.27
C VAL A 450 -5.09 -15.97 14.79
N ASP A 451 -6.26 -15.57 14.28
CA ASP A 451 -6.64 -15.75 12.88
C ASP A 451 -5.67 -15.00 11.95
N GLN A 452 -5.36 -13.71 12.25
CA GLN A 452 -4.49 -12.91 11.42
C GLN A 452 -3.01 -13.36 11.50
N ALA A 453 -2.50 -13.68 12.69
CA ALA A 453 -1.12 -14.14 12.82
C ALA A 453 -0.91 -15.54 12.19
N SER A 454 -1.87 -16.44 12.30
CA SER A 454 -1.81 -17.77 11.66
C SER A 454 -1.78 -17.64 10.13
N ARG A 455 -2.54 -16.70 9.58
CA ARG A 455 -2.56 -16.39 8.14
C ARG A 455 -1.24 -15.77 7.68
N LEU A 456 -0.74 -14.78 8.40
CA LEU A 456 0.36 -13.91 7.93
C LEU A 456 1.77 -14.44 8.24
N ARG A 457 1.93 -15.44 9.09
CA ARG A 457 3.26 -15.92 9.52
C ARG A 457 4.08 -16.60 8.42
N ASN A 458 3.45 -17.03 7.30
CA ASN A 458 4.14 -17.61 6.16
C ASN A 458 4.65 -16.56 5.16
N HIS A 459 4.09 -15.33 5.17
CA HIS A 459 4.41 -14.30 4.20
C HIS A 459 5.77 -13.65 4.49
N PRO A 460 6.79 -13.85 3.62
CA PRO A 460 8.10 -13.26 3.84
C PRO A 460 8.13 -11.74 3.67
N SER A 461 7.16 -11.14 3.00
CA SER A 461 7.00 -9.68 2.91
C SER A 461 6.67 -9.05 4.26
N VAL A 462 5.92 -9.74 5.13
CA VAL A 462 5.55 -9.26 6.46
C VAL A 462 6.78 -9.30 7.38
N PHE A 463 7.34 -8.12 7.70
CA PHE A 463 8.61 -8.05 8.42
C PHE A 463 8.48 -7.61 9.88
N VAL A 464 7.32 -7.08 10.29
CA VAL A 464 7.02 -6.60 11.63
C VAL A 464 5.52 -6.64 11.86
N TRP A 465 5.09 -6.79 13.11
CA TRP A 465 3.69 -6.57 13.52
C TRP A 465 3.60 -5.46 14.55
N LEU A 466 2.67 -4.50 14.35
CA LEU A 466 2.33 -3.44 15.30
C LEU A 466 1.02 -3.79 16.00
N TYR A 467 1.04 -3.92 17.33
CA TYR A 467 -0.18 -4.24 18.08
C TYR A 467 -0.86 -3.03 18.71
N GLY A 468 -0.43 -1.82 18.34
CA GLY A 468 -1.08 -0.54 18.53
C GLY A 468 -0.66 0.40 17.39
N SER A 469 -1.35 1.53 17.22
CA SER A 469 -1.02 2.57 16.26
C SER A 469 -0.66 3.89 16.96
N ASP A 470 -1.63 4.74 17.33
CA ASP A 470 -1.39 6.04 17.99
C ASP A 470 -0.80 5.86 19.40
N GLY A 471 -1.13 4.77 20.05
CA GLY A 471 -0.61 4.41 21.34
C GLY A 471 -0.40 2.90 21.53
N PRO A 472 0.43 2.52 22.49
CA PRO A 472 0.58 1.11 22.85
C PRO A 472 -0.57 0.65 23.74
N PRO A 473 -0.97 -0.62 23.66
CA PRO A 473 -1.98 -1.20 24.55
C PRO A 473 -1.49 -1.25 26.01
N PRO A 474 -2.41 -1.30 26.99
CA PRO A 474 -2.05 -1.56 28.38
C PRO A 474 -1.41 -2.94 28.54
N ALA A 475 -0.62 -3.10 29.60
CA ALA A 475 0.24 -4.28 29.79
C ALA A 475 -0.47 -5.63 29.71
N ASP A 476 -1.73 -5.73 30.17
CA ASP A 476 -2.51 -6.97 30.09
C ASP A 476 -2.90 -7.34 28.65
N ILE A 477 -3.19 -6.35 27.82
CA ILE A 477 -3.48 -6.57 26.40
C ILE A 477 -2.19 -6.80 25.62
N GLU A 478 -1.13 -6.06 25.92
CA GLU A 478 0.19 -6.25 25.30
C GLU A 478 0.69 -7.69 25.54
N ASN A 479 0.65 -8.17 26.78
CA ASN A 479 1.02 -9.56 27.11
C ASN A 479 0.13 -10.57 26.38
N MET A 480 -1.18 -10.34 26.31
CA MET A 480 -2.10 -11.22 25.58
C MET A 480 -1.66 -11.39 24.12
N TYR A 481 -1.36 -10.30 23.43
CA TYR A 481 -0.90 -10.37 22.04
C TYR A 481 0.46 -11.05 21.90
N LEU A 482 1.41 -10.74 22.78
CA LEU A 482 2.74 -11.35 22.76
C LEU A 482 2.70 -12.86 23.03
N ASP A 483 1.86 -13.30 23.96
CA ASP A 483 1.66 -14.73 24.25
C ASP A 483 1.05 -15.46 23.05
N ILE A 484 0.07 -14.86 22.37
CA ILE A 484 -0.51 -15.43 21.15
C ILE A 484 0.55 -15.58 20.07
N LEU A 485 1.32 -14.52 19.79
CA LEU A 485 2.37 -14.54 18.77
C LEU A 485 3.46 -15.58 19.09
N LYS A 486 3.85 -15.68 20.36
CA LYS A 486 4.80 -16.70 20.82
C LYS A 486 4.27 -18.12 20.61
N ASN A 487 3.01 -18.37 20.97
CA ASN A 487 2.39 -19.70 20.83
C ASN A 487 2.22 -20.09 19.36
N LEU A 488 2.05 -19.12 18.46
CA LEU A 488 1.97 -19.32 17.01
C LEU A 488 3.34 -19.36 16.33
N GLU A 489 4.43 -19.27 17.10
CA GLU A 489 5.80 -19.24 16.56
C GLU A 489 6.01 -18.12 15.54
N TRP A 490 5.47 -16.90 15.83
CA TRP A 490 5.58 -15.75 14.95
C TRP A 490 7.06 -15.43 14.64
N PRO A 491 7.46 -15.40 13.34
CA PRO A 491 8.88 -15.38 12.97
C PRO A 491 9.50 -13.98 12.95
N ASN A 492 8.72 -12.92 13.13
CA ASN A 492 9.16 -11.55 12.87
C ASN A 492 9.21 -10.70 14.15
N PRO A 493 9.97 -9.59 14.16
CA PRO A 493 9.89 -8.58 15.20
C PRO A 493 8.46 -8.05 15.41
N THR A 494 8.24 -7.52 16.62
CA THR A 494 7.02 -6.80 16.97
C THR A 494 7.36 -5.42 17.50
N VAL A 495 6.43 -4.48 17.36
CA VAL A 495 6.52 -3.13 17.90
C VAL A 495 5.22 -2.80 18.61
N SER A 496 5.32 -2.17 19.77
CA SER A 496 4.16 -1.92 20.64
C SER A 496 3.11 -1.00 20.02
N SER A 497 3.57 0.00 19.27
CA SER A 497 2.71 0.92 18.50
C SER A 497 3.53 1.62 17.41
N ALA A 498 2.86 2.35 16.55
CA ALA A 498 3.50 3.21 15.57
C ALA A 498 4.07 4.50 16.21
N SER A 499 3.72 4.80 17.46
CA SER A 499 4.18 5.98 18.20
C SER A 499 5.43 5.73 19.04
N GLU A 500 6.05 6.81 19.51
CA GLU A 500 7.24 6.76 20.36
C GLU A 500 6.98 6.38 21.82
N THR A 501 5.73 6.17 22.20
CA THR A 501 5.34 5.90 23.58
C THR A 501 5.91 4.55 24.06
N PRO A 502 6.73 4.53 25.13
CA PRO A 502 7.28 3.29 25.63
C PRO A 502 6.26 2.50 26.47
N THR A 503 6.42 1.18 26.54
CA THR A 503 5.62 0.32 27.41
C THR A 503 6.43 -0.22 28.60
N LYS A 504 5.73 -0.76 29.60
CA LYS A 504 6.39 -1.46 30.71
C LYS A 504 6.82 -2.89 30.32
N VAL A 505 6.25 -3.46 29.25
CA VAL A 505 6.48 -4.84 28.83
C VAL A 505 7.65 -4.89 27.84
N THR A 506 7.60 -4.15 26.74
CA THR A 506 8.60 -4.20 25.68
C THR A 506 9.52 -2.98 25.62
N GLY A 507 9.31 -1.97 26.46
CA GLY A 507 10.15 -0.78 26.52
C GLY A 507 9.91 0.22 25.39
N LYS A 508 11.00 0.79 24.85
CA LYS A 508 10.92 1.78 23.76
C LYS A 508 10.54 1.11 22.43
N SER A 509 9.57 1.67 21.73
CA SER A 509 9.21 1.25 20.38
C SER A 509 10.35 1.47 19.38
N GLY A 510 11.10 2.57 19.52
CA GLY A 510 12.15 3.00 18.58
C GLY A 510 11.61 3.61 17.30
N VAL A 511 10.31 3.83 17.23
CA VAL A 511 9.65 4.54 16.12
C VAL A 511 9.05 5.83 16.64
N LYS A 512 8.62 6.71 15.75
CA LYS A 512 7.89 7.94 16.09
C LYS A 512 6.76 8.15 15.07
N MET A 513 5.68 8.78 15.54
CA MET A 513 4.54 9.19 14.72
C MET A 513 4.28 10.68 15.01
N THR A 514 5.13 11.51 14.46
CA THR A 514 5.20 12.93 14.85
C THR A 514 4.91 13.89 13.68
N GLY A 515 4.24 13.39 12.64
CA GLY A 515 3.93 14.19 11.46
C GLY A 515 5.19 14.83 10.83
N PRO A 516 5.10 16.01 10.19
CA PRO A 516 3.87 16.81 9.97
C PRO A 516 2.88 16.10 9.03
N TYR A 517 1.66 16.65 8.93
CA TYR A 517 0.62 16.25 7.98
C TYR A 517 0.15 17.44 7.14
N GLU A 518 0.47 18.64 7.54
CA GLU A 518 0.29 19.87 6.80
C GLU A 518 1.58 20.31 6.11
N TYR A 519 1.46 21.25 5.16
CA TYR A 519 2.60 21.75 4.40
C TYR A 519 3.75 22.20 5.28
N VAL A 520 4.94 21.71 4.95
CA VAL A 520 6.24 22.22 5.45
C VAL A 520 7.20 22.39 4.27
N PRO A 521 8.09 23.42 4.29
CA PRO A 521 9.04 23.63 3.21
C PRO A 521 10.17 22.60 3.20
N PRO A 522 10.91 22.43 2.09
CA PRO A 522 11.99 21.46 1.93
C PRO A 522 13.05 21.46 3.06
N MET A 523 13.39 22.63 3.57
CA MET A 523 14.41 22.77 4.63
C MET A 523 13.99 22.15 5.97
N TYR A 524 12.69 21.94 6.19
CA TYR A 524 12.14 21.39 7.42
C TYR A 524 12.79 20.05 7.81
N TRP A 525 12.91 19.16 6.86
CA TRP A 525 13.30 17.76 7.09
C TRP A 525 14.70 17.59 7.68
N LEU A 526 15.63 18.50 7.32
CA LEU A 526 16.99 18.50 7.86
C LEU A 526 17.16 19.43 9.07
N SER A 527 16.25 20.39 9.26
CA SER A 527 16.29 21.36 10.34
C SER A 527 15.62 20.89 11.62
N ASP A 528 14.53 20.13 11.50
CA ASP A 528 13.83 19.60 12.66
C ASP A 528 14.55 18.40 13.27
N LYS A 529 14.86 18.51 14.58
CA LYS A 529 15.52 17.47 15.38
C LYS A 529 14.66 16.93 16.52
N LYS A 530 13.35 17.27 16.54
CA LYS A 530 12.47 16.97 17.67
C LYS A 530 11.15 16.30 17.29
N ALA A 531 10.72 16.47 16.04
CA ALA A 531 9.45 15.95 15.58
C ALA A 531 9.62 15.19 14.25
N GLY A 532 9.01 15.66 13.15
CA GLY A 532 8.96 14.94 11.87
C GLY A 532 10.23 14.90 11.05
N GLY A 533 11.26 15.66 11.40
CA GLY A 533 12.51 15.73 10.66
C GLY A 533 13.22 14.39 10.51
N ALA A 534 14.24 14.35 9.64
CA ALA A 534 14.91 13.13 9.23
C ALA A 534 15.85 12.54 10.30
N TRP A 535 15.26 11.95 11.34
CA TRP A 535 15.91 11.19 12.41
C TRP A 535 14.98 10.09 12.91
N SER A 536 15.54 8.99 13.48
CA SER A 536 14.77 7.82 13.92
C SER A 536 13.95 7.18 12.78
N TYR A 537 12.92 6.40 13.10
CA TYR A 537 11.97 5.83 12.16
C TYR A 537 10.62 6.54 12.30
N ASN A 538 10.22 7.32 11.30
CA ASN A 538 8.92 7.98 11.30
C ASN A 538 7.90 7.09 10.56
N THR A 539 6.91 6.61 11.28
CA THR A 539 5.89 5.70 10.79
C THR A 539 4.74 6.39 10.07
N GLU A 540 4.63 7.73 10.26
CA GLU A 540 3.66 8.56 9.58
C GLU A 540 4.17 9.99 9.45
N THR A 541 4.26 10.47 8.22
CA THR A 541 4.61 11.86 7.95
C THR A 541 4.27 12.24 6.52
N SER A 542 3.94 13.50 6.29
CA SER A 542 3.67 14.02 4.96
C SER A 542 4.09 15.48 4.85
N PRO A 543 4.57 15.95 3.69
CA PRO A 543 4.76 17.37 3.43
C PRO A 543 3.46 18.14 3.14
N GLY A 544 2.28 17.54 3.37
CA GLY A 544 0.97 18.15 3.22
C GLY A 544 0.16 17.68 2.01
N PRO A 545 -0.83 18.50 1.58
CA PRO A 545 -1.70 18.17 0.46
C PRO A 545 -0.95 17.80 -0.83
N ALA A 546 -1.56 16.89 -1.59
CA ALA A 546 -1.14 16.49 -2.92
C ALA A 546 -2.30 16.72 -3.89
N ILE A 547 -2.19 17.76 -4.70
CA ILE A 547 -3.28 18.15 -5.60
C ILE A 547 -3.27 17.25 -6.83
N PRO A 548 -4.40 16.58 -7.16
CA PRO A 548 -4.53 15.84 -8.42
C PRO A 548 -4.40 16.75 -9.65
N THR A 549 -4.15 16.15 -10.80
CA THR A 549 -4.20 16.91 -12.07
C THR A 549 -5.62 17.46 -12.33
N LYS A 550 -5.75 18.49 -13.13
CA LYS A 550 -7.07 19.08 -13.46
C LYS A 550 -8.01 18.08 -14.13
N GLU A 551 -7.46 17.14 -14.89
CA GLU A 551 -8.22 16.07 -15.52
C GLU A 551 -8.81 15.12 -14.46
N SER A 552 -8.04 14.79 -13.45
CA SER A 552 -8.54 14.01 -12.30
C SER A 552 -9.52 14.80 -11.43
N LEU A 553 -9.24 16.06 -11.14
CA LEU A 553 -10.16 16.96 -10.41
C LEU A 553 -11.53 17.00 -11.09
N ALA A 554 -11.58 17.10 -12.42
CA ALA A 554 -12.82 17.13 -13.19
C ALA A 554 -13.65 15.83 -13.11
N LYS A 555 -13.07 14.72 -12.66
CA LYS A 555 -13.79 13.44 -12.46
C LYS A 555 -14.63 13.44 -11.18
N PHE A 556 -14.31 14.25 -10.19
CA PHE A 556 -14.99 14.24 -8.91
C PHE A 556 -15.47 15.62 -8.42
N ILE A 557 -14.91 16.72 -8.92
CA ILE A 557 -15.41 18.08 -8.64
C ILE A 557 -16.29 18.53 -9.81
N PRO A 558 -17.55 18.94 -9.60
CA PRO A 558 -18.41 19.46 -10.64
C PRO A 558 -17.77 20.64 -11.37
N LYS A 559 -17.98 20.75 -12.68
CA LYS A 559 -17.29 21.71 -13.55
C LYS A 559 -17.37 23.16 -13.05
N GLU A 560 -18.51 23.57 -12.53
CA GLU A 560 -18.77 24.92 -12.01
C GLU A 560 -18.04 25.22 -10.69
N HIS A 561 -17.53 24.19 -10.02
CA HIS A 561 -16.79 24.24 -8.75
C HIS A 561 -15.28 23.97 -8.90
N LEU A 562 -14.79 23.77 -10.14
CA LEU A 562 -13.36 23.54 -10.37
C LEU A 562 -12.50 24.76 -10.04
N TRP A 563 -13.03 25.96 -10.20
CA TRP A 563 -12.34 27.21 -9.87
C TRP A 563 -13.33 28.36 -9.66
N PRO A 564 -13.13 29.23 -8.65
CA PRO A 564 -12.07 29.15 -7.61
C PRO A 564 -12.31 28.02 -6.60
N ILE A 565 -11.30 27.72 -5.77
CA ILE A 565 -11.39 26.74 -4.68
C ILE A 565 -12.53 27.13 -3.75
N ASP A 566 -13.44 26.19 -3.49
CA ASP A 566 -14.64 26.38 -2.71
C ASP A 566 -14.93 25.20 -1.75
N ASP A 567 -16.16 25.08 -1.29
CA ASP A 567 -16.60 24.06 -0.35
C ASP A 567 -16.69 22.63 -0.95
N TYR A 568 -16.67 22.47 -2.28
CA TYR A 568 -16.50 21.16 -2.94
C TYR A 568 -15.06 20.65 -2.81
N TRP A 569 -14.09 21.54 -2.99
CA TRP A 569 -12.69 21.22 -2.72
C TRP A 569 -12.50 20.85 -1.26
N ASN A 570 -13.07 21.63 -0.34
CA ASN A 570 -12.97 21.38 1.09
C ASN A 570 -13.62 20.03 1.49
N PHE A 571 -14.69 19.64 0.81
CA PHE A 571 -15.32 18.32 1.03
C PHE A 571 -14.38 17.16 0.69
N HIS A 572 -13.53 17.32 -0.33
CA HIS A 572 -12.53 16.35 -0.75
C HIS A 572 -11.15 16.57 -0.13
N ALA A 573 -10.95 17.55 0.75
CA ALA A 573 -9.67 17.74 1.43
C ALA A 573 -9.42 16.59 2.40
N GLY A 574 -10.01 16.60 3.54
CA GLY A 574 -9.88 15.55 4.56
C GLY A 574 -10.85 15.83 5.69
N GLY A 575 -10.65 15.20 6.82
CA GLY A 575 -11.49 15.35 7.97
C GLY A 575 -10.86 16.06 9.16
N GLU A 576 -11.63 16.21 10.24
CA GLU A 576 -11.24 16.81 11.50
C GLU A 576 -10.47 18.14 11.34
N ARG A 577 -9.14 18.06 11.31
CA ARG A 577 -8.22 19.19 11.19
C ARG A 577 -7.88 19.52 9.73
N PHE A 578 -8.13 18.60 8.81
CA PHE A 578 -7.71 18.67 7.41
C PHE A 578 -8.87 19.05 6.48
N THR A 579 -9.82 19.84 6.98
CA THR A 579 -11.05 20.21 6.26
C THR A 579 -10.86 21.22 5.15
N THR A 580 -9.66 21.76 4.99
CA THR A 580 -9.28 22.68 3.92
C THR A 580 -7.84 22.41 3.47
N ILE A 581 -7.46 22.98 2.35
CA ILE A 581 -6.06 23.04 1.89
C ILE A 581 -5.42 24.42 2.13
N ASP A 582 -5.94 25.19 3.07
CA ASP A 582 -5.54 26.59 3.26
C ASP A 582 -4.06 26.76 3.59
N VAL A 583 -3.50 25.89 4.47
CA VAL A 583 -2.07 25.95 4.81
C VAL A 583 -1.19 25.76 3.57
N PHE A 584 -1.55 24.81 2.71
CA PHE A 584 -0.86 24.57 1.45
C PHE A 584 -1.02 25.75 0.48
N ARG A 585 -2.27 26.23 0.30
CA ARG A 585 -2.58 27.36 -0.58
C ARG A 585 -1.85 28.63 -0.16
N ASP A 586 -1.88 28.97 1.14
CA ASP A 586 -1.21 30.16 1.65
C ASP A 586 0.31 30.10 1.44
N ALA A 587 0.92 28.93 1.62
CA ALA A 587 2.34 28.74 1.34
C ALA A 587 2.63 28.85 -0.17
N LEU A 588 1.78 28.27 -1.02
CA LEU A 588 1.89 28.36 -2.46
C LEU A 588 1.84 29.82 -2.94
N GLU A 589 0.87 30.59 -2.45
CA GLU A 589 0.72 32.01 -2.81
C GLU A 589 1.94 32.84 -2.40
N LYS A 590 2.47 32.61 -1.20
CA LYS A 590 3.66 33.33 -0.68
C LYS A 590 4.94 32.94 -1.41
N ARG A 591 5.08 31.69 -1.84
CA ARG A 591 6.28 31.18 -2.51
C ARG A 591 6.24 31.44 -4.01
N TYR A 592 5.13 31.12 -4.69
CA TYR A 592 4.98 31.13 -6.15
C TYR A 592 4.13 32.30 -6.67
N GLY A 593 3.52 33.09 -5.79
CA GLY A 593 2.54 34.13 -6.13
C GLY A 593 1.13 33.57 -6.27
N ALA A 594 0.13 34.39 -5.99
CA ALA A 594 -1.29 34.02 -6.03
C ALA A 594 -1.67 33.46 -7.43
N PRO A 595 -2.34 32.29 -7.48
CA PRO A 595 -2.78 31.73 -8.76
C PRO A 595 -3.95 32.51 -9.35
N THR A 596 -3.97 32.63 -10.68
CA THR A 596 -4.97 33.40 -11.43
C THR A 596 -6.01 32.54 -12.13
N SER A 597 -5.77 31.22 -12.21
CA SER A 597 -6.65 30.25 -12.85
C SER A 597 -6.38 28.85 -12.28
N LEU A 598 -7.22 27.88 -12.63
CA LEU A 598 -7.00 26.46 -12.30
C LEU A 598 -5.66 25.94 -12.86
N ASP A 599 -5.36 26.22 -14.13
CA ASP A 599 -4.09 25.84 -14.76
C ASP A 599 -2.87 26.46 -14.05
N ASP A 600 -2.99 27.72 -13.61
CA ASP A 600 -1.93 28.39 -12.85
C ASP A 600 -1.75 27.79 -11.44
N PHE A 601 -2.87 27.47 -10.79
CA PHE A 601 -2.84 26.77 -9.49
C PHE A 601 -2.21 25.38 -9.62
N GLU A 602 -2.66 24.59 -10.58
CA GLU A 602 -2.15 23.23 -10.80
C GLU A 602 -0.64 23.22 -11.02
N ARG A 603 -0.11 23.99 -11.98
CA ARG A 603 1.33 23.99 -12.29
C ARG A 603 2.20 24.40 -11.10
N LYS A 604 1.73 25.35 -10.28
CA LYS A 604 2.38 25.77 -9.04
C LYS A 604 2.30 24.67 -7.95
N ALA A 605 1.14 24.05 -7.83
CA ALA A 605 0.91 22.95 -6.88
C ALA A 605 1.77 21.73 -7.21
N GLN A 606 1.85 21.34 -8.50
CA GLN A 606 2.69 20.23 -8.93
C GLN A 606 4.17 20.49 -8.66
N ALA A 607 4.68 21.70 -8.94
CA ALA A 607 6.05 22.07 -8.62
C ALA A 607 6.31 22.02 -7.10
N MET A 608 5.41 22.57 -6.29
CA MET A 608 5.54 22.58 -4.84
C MET A 608 5.49 21.15 -4.25
N THR A 609 4.57 20.32 -4.72
CA THR A 609 4.43 18.94 -4.24
C THR A 609 5.63 18.06 -4.66
N TYR A 610 6.16 18.25 -5.89
CA TYR A 610 7.38 17.58 -6.34
C TYR A 610 8.55 17.88 -5.41
N ASP A 611 8.79 19.15 -5.15
CA ASP A 611 9.93 19.60 -4.33
C ASP A 611 9.83 19.11 -2.89
N ASN A 612 8.63 19.12 -2.33
CA ASN A 612 8.37 18.69 -0.97
C ASN A 612 8.54 17.18 -0.76
N GLN A 613 7.97 16.37 -1.64
CA GLN A 613 8.11 14.91 -1.55
C GLN A 613 9.56 14.50 -1.78
N ARG A 614 10.23 15.10 -2.78
CA ARG A 614 11.65 14.86 -3.03
C ARG A 614 12.48 15.15 -1.79
N SER A 615 12.36 16.34 -1.23
CA SER A 615 13.18 16.79 -0.10
C SER A 615 12.99 15.94 1.17
N MET A 616 11.79 15.40 1.40
CA MET A 616 11.53 14.50 2.51
C MET A 616 12.35 13.21 2.36
N PHE A 617 12.19 12.50 1.25
CA PHE A 617 12.89 11.23 1.04
C PHE A 617 14.40 11.43 0.93
N GLU A 618 14.88 12.50 0.31
CA GLU A 618 16.30 12.88 0.26
C GLU A 618 16.90 13.07 1.64
N ALA A 619 16.20 13.78 2.53
CA ALA A 619 16.67 14.04 3.89
C ALA A 619 16.80 12.74 4.70
N TYR A 620 15.80 11.86 4.65
CA TYR A 620 15.85 10.57 5.32
C TYR A 620 16.93 9.65 4.75
N ALA A 621 17.17 9.67 3.45
CA ALA A 621 18.22 8.90 2.79
C ALA A 621 19.61 9.43 3.14
N ARG A 622 19.82 10.76 3.16
CA ARG A 622 21.09 11.37 3.55
C ARG A 622 21.49 11.01 4.99
N ASN A 623 20.52 11.03 5.88
CA ASN A 623 20.73 10.84 7.31
C ASN A 623 20.72 9.36 7.75
N LYS A 624 20.87 8.39 6.82
CA LYS A 624 20.97 6.97 7.20
C LYS A 624 22.24 6.71 8.03
N TYR A 625 22.28 6.09 9.14
CA TYR A 625 21.24 5.45 9.93
C TYR A 625 21.00 6.18 11.27
N VAL A 626 21.15 7.51 11.26
CA VAL A 626 20.49 8.36 12.26
C VAL A 626 18.97 8.33 12.01
N SER A 627 18.58 8.38 10.76
CA SER A 627 17.27 8.01 10.25
C SER A 627 17.26 6.55 9.80
N THR A 628 16.34 5.74 10.29
CA THR A 628 16.21 4.31 9.97
C THR A 628 15.01 4.02 9.08
N GLY A 629 14.09 4.98 8.90
CA GLY A 629 12.95 4.83 8.01
C GLY A 629 11.99 6.00 8.00
N VAL A 630 11.23 6.06 6.90
CA VAL A 630 10.12 6.99 6.71
C VAL A 630 8.97 6.30 5.99
N ILE A 631 7.75 6.50 6.49
CA ILE A 631 6.51 6.11 5.85
C ILE A 631 5.74 7.38 5.50
N GLN A 632 5.62 7.66 4.22
CA GLN A 632 4.74 8.71 3.70
C GLN A 632 3.29 8.39 4.06
N TRP A 633 2.62 9.32 4.63
CA TRP A 633 1.19 9.30 4.86
C TRP A 633 0.49 10.11 3.78
N MET A 634 -0.05 9.49 2.70
CA MET A 634 -0.36 8.12 2.35
C MET A 634 0.31 7.72 1.02
N LEU A 635 0.21 6.42 0.62
CA LEU A 635 0.59 5.93 -0.71
C LEU A 635 -0.46 6.35 -1.75
N ASN A 636 -1.71 5.99 -1.49
CA ASN A 636 -2.88 6.13 -2.34
C ASN A 636 -4.05 6.73 -1.55
N ASN A 637 -5.22 6.80 -2.17
CA ASN A 637 -6.46 7.26 -1.53
C ASN A 637 -7.53 6.16 -1.52
N ALA A 638 -8.32 6.12 -0.45
CA ALA A 638 -9.52 5.30 -0.34
C ALA A 638 -10.68 5.82 -1.20
N TRP A 639 -10.70 7.10 -1.50
CA TRP A 639 -11.64 7.84 -2.33
C TRP A 639 -10.94 9.05 -2.94
N PRO A 640 -11.50 9.74 -3.96
CA PRO A 640 -10.86 10.93 -4.52
C PRO A 640 -10.67 12.02 -3.46
N SER A 641 -9.41 12.33 -3.13
CA SER A 641 -9.05 13.29 -2.09
C SER A 641 -7.91 14.20 -2.55
N LEU A 642 -7.73 15.33 -1.86
CA LEU A 642 -6.70 16.33 -2.10
C LEU A 642 -5.47 16.16 -1.19
N ILE A 643 -5.46 15.13 -0.31
CA ILE A 643 -4.41 14.98 0.69
C ILE A 643 -3.67 13.67 0.55
N TRP A 644 -2.38 13.80 0.72
CA TRP A 644 -1.28 12.93 1.11
C TRP A 644 -0.89 11.84 0.11
N HIS A 645 -1.63 11.58 -0.95
CA HIS A 645 -1.30 10.54 -1.90
C HIS A 645 -0.02 10.83 -2.70
N LEU A 646 0.63 9.77 -3.19
CA LEU A 646 1.74 9.85 -4.14
C LEU A 646 1.24 9.79 -5.58
N TYR A 647 0.13 9.12 -5.83
CA TYR A 647 -0.69 9.12 -7.04
C TYR A 647 -2.15 9.14 -6.64
N ASP A 648 -2.99 9.70 -7.45
CA ASP A 648 -4.39 9.91 -7.09
C ASP A 648 -5.25 8.64 -7.16
N TYR A 649 -6.51 8.75 -6.73
CA TYR A 649 -7.48 7.65 -6.72
C TYR A 649 -7.65 6.98 -8.10
N TYR A 650 -7.46 7.73 -9.19
CA TYR A 650 -7.59 7.28 -10.58
C TYR A 650 -6.28 6.72 -11.18
N LEU A 651 -5.27 6.49 -10.35
CA LEU A 651 -3.94 6.02 -10.76
C LEU A 651 -3.17 7.00 -11.64
N VAL A 652 -3.42 8.31 -11.51
CA VAL A 652 -2.66 9.33 -12.25
C VAL A 652 -1.46 9.77 -11.41
N PRO A 653 -0.22 9.52 -11.88
CA PRO A 653 0.99 10.00 -11.21
C PRO A 653 1.22 11.47 -11.50
N ALA A 654 1.43 12.27 -10.46
CA ALA A 654 1.62 13.73 -10.53
C ALA A 654 2.98 14.16 -9.94
N GLY A 655 3.17 15.44 -9.65
CA GLY A 655 4.45 15.98 -9.18
C GLY A 655 5.02 15.24 -7.95
N GLY A 656 4.18 14.88 -6.99
CA GLY A 656 4.60 14.15 -5.79
C GLY A 656 5.16 12.75 -6.08
N TYR A 657 4.58 12.04 -7.04
CA TYR A 657 5.08 10.75 -7.51
C TYR A 657 6.50 10.87 -8.06
N PHE A 658 6.73 11.82 -8.98
CA PHE A 658 8.02 11.97 -9.64
C PHE A 658 9.07 12.59 -8.72
N GLY A 659 8.68 13.44 -7.78
CA GLY A 659 9.56 13.90 -6.69
C GLY A 659 10.03 12.74 -5.82
N THR A 660 9.13 11.84 -5.43
CA THR A 660 9.47 10.60 -4.71
C THR A 660 10.39 9.69 -5.52
N LYS A 661 10.01 9.39 -6.76
CA LYS A 661 10.82 8.57 -7.68
C LYS A 661 12.24 9.11 -7.85
N LYS A 662 12.39 10.43 -7.94
CA LYS A 662 13.70 11.08 -8.04
C LYS A 662 14.52 10.88 -6.76
N ALA A 663 13.96 11.12 -5.60
CA ALA A 663 14.65 11.04 -4.32
C ALA A 663 15.05 9.62 -3.90
N THR A 664 14.38 8.62 -4.44
CA THR A 664 14.58 7.21 -4.07
C THR A 664 15.49 6.44 -5.03
N GLU A 665 16.10 7.12 -6.01
CA GLU A 665 17.15 6.54 -6.85
C GLU A 665 18.20 5.85 -5.96
N ILE A 666 18.61 4.64 -6.31
CA ILE A 666 19.50 3.83 -5.46
C ILE A 666 20.90 4.43 -5.32
N LEU A 667 21.37 5.12 -6.35
CA LEU A 667 22.55 6.00 -6.33
C LEU A 667 22.08 7.39 -6.71
N HIS A 668 22.16 8.34 -5.76
CA HIS A 668 21.47 9.62 -5.87
C HIS A 668 22.38 10.79 -5.50
N VAL A 669 22.37 11.85 -6.32
CA VAL A 669 23.01 13.14 -6.01
C VAL A 669 21.96 14.14 -5.59
N GLN A 670 22.14 14.80 -4.44
CA GLN A 670 21.16 15.70 -3.85
C GLN A 670 21.73 16.97 -3.27
N TYR A 671 20.87 17.98 -3.12
CA TYR A 671 21.14 19.24 -2.43
C TYR A 671 20.77 19.11 -0.94
N ASP A 672 21.67 19.60 -0.09
CA ASP A 672 21.50 19.62 1.35
C ASP A 672 21.01 20.99 1.82
N TRP A 673 19.73 21.09 2.13
CA TRP A 673 19.04 22.32 2.47
C TRP A 673 19.54 23.00 3.76
N ASP A 674 20.15 22.26 4.68
CA ASP A 674 20.66 22.78 5.96
C ASP A 674 22.10 23.33 5.88
N THR A 675 22.87 22.90 4.90
CA THR A 675 24.31 23.18 4.82
C THR A 675 24.74 23.83 3.51
N ASN A 676 23.81 24.06 2.58
CA ASN A 676 24.10 24.58 1.25
C ASN A 676 25.22 23.79 0.56
N SER A 677 25.11 22.47 0.61
CA SER A 677 26.11 21.54 0.08
C SER A 677 25.45 20.47 -0.81
N VAL A 678 26.27 19.62 -1.39
CA VAL A 678 25.82 18.48 -2.21
C VAL A 678 26.32 17.20 -1.59
N SER A 679 25.42 16.23 -1.46
CA SER A 679 25.72 14.88 -1.00
C SER A 679 25.40 13.84 -2.07
N VAL A 680 26.07 12.68 -1.98
CA VAL A 680 25.74 11.49 -2.76
C VAL A 680 25.34 10.37 -1.80
N VAL A 681 24.18 9.79 -2.06
CA VAL A 681 23.65 8.65 -1.32
C VAL A 681 23.85 7.39 -2.16
N ASN A 682 24.51 6.40 -1.59
CA ASN A 682 24.65 5.06 -2.15
C ASN A 682 23.75 4.09 -1.37
N GLY A 683 22.70 3.58 -2.03
CA GLY A 683 21.82 2.55 -1.48
C GLY A 683 22.22 1.12 -1.85
N MET A 684 23.30 0.96 -2.65
CA MET A 684 23.83 -0.35 -3.02
C MET A 684 24.74 -0.89 -1.92
N TYR A 685 24.88 -2.21 -1.84
CA TYR A 685 25.77 -2.90 -0.90
C TYR A 685 27.17 -3.10 -1.47
N THR A 686 27.60 -2.22 -2.39
CA THR A 686 28.93 -2.18 -3.03
C THR A 686 29.46 -0.76 -3.02
N ASP A 687 30.79 -0.63 -2.85
CA ASP A 687 31.46 0.66 -2.90
C ASP A 687 31.43 1.25 -4.31
N MET A 688 31.23 2.55 -4.39
CA MET A 688 31.30 3.33 -5.63
C MET A 688 32.48 4.29 -5.57
N ASN A 689 33.45 4.07 -6.44
CA ASN A 689 34.73 4.79 -6.38
C ASN A 689 34.93 5.71 -7.59
N GLY A 690 35.59 6.86 -7.35
CA GLY A 690 36.01 7.79 -8.38
C GLY A 690 34.82 8.52 -9.05
N LEU A 691 33.67 8.60 -8.41
CA LEU A 691 32.50 9.29 -8.96
C LEU A 691 32.76 10.79 -9.10
N LYS A 692 32.33 11.39 -10.22
CA LYS A 692 32.40 12.82 -10.44
C LYS A 692 31.05 13.46 -10.16
N VAL A 693 31.05 14.44 -9.27
CA VAL A 693 29.92 15.30 -8.94
C VAL A 693 30.12 16.65 -9.56
N ILE A 694 29.17 17.17 -10.32
CA ILE A 694 29.17 18.48 -10.93
C ILE A 694 27.94 19.24 -10.46
N ALA A 695 28.14 20.44 -9.92
CA ALA A 695 27.08 21.36 -9.52
C ALA A 695 27.18 22.66 -10.30
N ARG A 696 26.08 23.07 -10.96
CA ARG A 696 26.02 24.33 -11.71
C ARG A 696 24.88 25.18 -11.24
N LEU A 697 25.13 26.44 -10.99
CA LEU A 697 24.13 27.45 -10.61
C LEU A 697 23.79 28.33 -11.81
N TYR A 698 22.48 28.51 -12.02
CA TYR A 698 21.96 29.36 -13.12
C TYR A 698 21.01 30.39 -12.56
N ASN A 699 21.14 31.61 -13.03
CA ASN A 699 20.13 32.66 -12.82
C ASN A 699 18.81 32.32 -13.50
N ILE A 700 17.75 33.07 -13.15
CA ILE A 700 16.41 32.88 -13.71
C ILE A 700 16.39 33.04 -15.26
N ASP A 701 17.34 33.80 -15.84
CA ASP A 701 17.51 33.97 -17.30
C ASP A 701 18.24 32.78 -17.96
N GLY A 702 18.60 31.74 -17.22
CA GLY A 702 19.29 30.55 -17.71
C GLY A 702 20.81 30.70 -17.88
N LYS A 703 21.41 31.85 -17.48
CA LYS A 703 22.85 32.01 -17.51
C LYS A 703 23.53 31.34 -16.34
N GLU A 704 24.57 30.56 -16.64
CA GLU A 704 25.44 29.95 -15.61
C GLU A 704 26.21 31.04 -14.88
N VAL A 705 26.17 31.02 -13.55
CA VAL A 705 26.85 32.02 -12.70
C VAL A 705 27.94 31.38 -11.85
N ALA A 706 27.89 30.08 -11.63
CA ALA A 706 28.94 29.37 -10.92
C ALA A 706 28.89 27.86 -11.25
N SER A 707 30.04 27.23 -11.15
CA SER A 707 30.20 25.78 -11.23
C SER A 707 31.18 25.29 -10.19
N ARG A 708 30.94 24.09 -9.66
CA ARG A 708 31.85 23.33 -8.79
C ARG A 708 31.81 21.87 -9.18
N ASP A 709 32.93 21.21 -9.04
CA ASP A 709 33.06 19.77 -9.21
C ASP A 709 33.91 19.14 -8.11
N ALA A 710 33.70 17.85 -7.90
CA ALA A 710 34.47 17.02 -6.97
C ALA A 710 34.50 15.58 -7.48
N THR A 711 35.59 14.89 -7.10
CA THR A 711 35.71 13.44 -7.29
C THR A 711 35.63 12.78 -5.91
N ILE A 712 34.73 11.83 -5.75
CA ILE A 712 34.48 11.20 -4.45
C ILE A 712 34.43 9.68 -4.54
N ASN A 713 34.64 9.05 -3.40
CA ASN A 713 34.36 7.64 -3.17
C ASN A 713 33.15 7.57 -2.19
N VAL A 714 32.20 6.75 -2.51
CA VAL A 714 31.00 6.56 -1.68
C VAL A 714 30.92 5.09 -1.25
N PRO A 715 31.18 4.78 0.02
CA PRO A 715 31.10 3.41 0.51
C PRO A 715 29.72 2.78 0.30
N ALA A 716 29.69 1.46 0.33
CA ALA A 716 28.43 0.69 0.29
C ALA A 716 27.45 1.18 1.37
N ASP A 717 26.18 1.29 1.02
CA ASP A 717 25.10 1.61 1.92
C ASP A 717 25.36 2.84 2.81
N SER A 718 25.85 3.93 2.19
CA SER A 718 26.27 5.14 2.90
C SER A 718 25.80 6.44 2.22
N SER A 719 26.05 7.56 2.90
CA SER A 719 25.89 8.91 2.36
C SER A 719 27.16 9.69 2.60
N VAL A 720 27.65 10.43 1.60
CA VAL A 720 28.88 11.21 1.65
C VAL A 720 28.63 12.63 1.12
N LYS A 721 29.03 13.63 1.89
CA LYS A 721 29.08 15.02 1.41
C LYS A 721 30.14 15.16 0.32
N ALA A 722 29.76 15.65 -0.85
CA ALA A 722 30.64 15.77 -2.00
C ALA A 722 31.36 17.15 -2.08
N LEU A 723 30.60 18.23 -1.92
CA LEU A 723 31.13 19.59 -2.05
C LEU A 723 30.22 20.63 -1.39
N ASP A 724 30.75 21.79 -1.09
CA ASP A 724 29.98 22.98 -0.69
C ASP A 724 29.68 23.84 -1.91
N LEU A 725 28.45 24.37 -1.97
CA LEU A 725 28.04 25.25 -3.06
C LEU A 725 28.57 26.67 -2.83
N PRO A 726 28.99 27.36 -3.92
CA PRO A 726 29.33 28.77 -3.84
C PRO A 726 28.08 29.62 -3.67
N THR A 727 28.25 30.81 -3.12
CA THR A 727 27.18 31.82 -3.02
C THR A 727 27.57 33.05 -3.84
N PRO A 728 27.31 33.06 -5.17
CA PRO A 728 27.65 34.19 -6.03
C PRO A 728 26.90 35.45 -5.64
N GLN A 729 27.57 36.62 -5.69
CA GLN A 729 26.92 37.92 -5.40
C GLN A 729 25.88 38.37 -6.42
N ASN A 730 25.97 37.87 -7.65
CA ASN A 730 25.10 38.21 -8.78
C ASN A 730 23.98 37.19 -8.99
N LEU A 731 23.66 36.37 -7.98
CA LEU A 731 22.59 35.38 -8.07
C LEU A 731 21.23 36.07 -8.05
N SER A 732 20.35 35.70 -8.96
CA SER A 732 18.94 36.18 -8.94
C SER A 732 18.18 35.63 -7.73
N THR A 733 17.13 36.34 -7.29
CA THR A 733 16.32 35.94 -6.11
C THR A 733 15.82 34.50 -6.27
N THR A 734 15.21 34.17 -7.41
CA THR A 734 14.92 32.79 -7.82
C THR A 734 16.01 32.34 -8.77
N TYR A 735 16.61 31.19 -8.51
CA TYR A 735 17.71 30.61 -9.31
C TYR A 735 17.62 29.10 -9.39
N PHE A 736 18.42 28.48 -10.23
CA PHE A 736 18.43 27.04 -10.42
C PHE A 736 19.76 26.42 -10.08
N LEU A 737 19.69 25.19 -9.57
CA LEU A 737 20.84 24.33 -9.33
C LEU A 737 20.66 23.03 -10.12
N LYS A 738 21.59 22.75 -11.01
CA LYS A 738 21.69 21.46 -11.71
C LYS A 738 22.83 20.64 -11.13
N LEU A 739 22.49 19.43 -10.68
CA LEU A 739 23.44 18.43 -10.17
C LEU A 739 23.56 17.30 -11.17
N GLN A 740 24.79 16.80 -11.35
CA GLN A 740 25.11 15.66 -12.19
C GLN A 740 26.12 14.78 -11.49
N LEU A 741 25.85 13.49 -11.45
CA LEU A 741 26.75 12.43 -10.97
C LEU A 741 27.11 11.54 -12.13
N THR A 742 28.38 11.36 -12.38
CA THR A 742 28.87 10.50 -13.46
C THR A 742 29.85 9.45 -12.96
N ASP A 743 30.13 8.47 -13.81
CA ASP A 743 31.22 7.52 -13.56
C ASP A 743 32.58 8.23 -13.50
N SER A 744 33.63 7.51 -13.10
CA SER A 744 35.03 8.03 -12.97
C SER A 744 35.60 8.59 -14.27
N LEU A 745 35.06 8.22 -15.43
CA LEU A 745 35.46 8.70 -16.72
C LEU A 745 34.60 9.87 -17.24
N GLY A 746 33.52 10.21 -16.54
CA GLY A 746 32.57 11.26 -16.96
C GLY A 746 31.75 10.88 -18.21
N ARG A 747 31.61 9.58 -18.50
CA ARG A 747 30.98 9.09 -19.74
C ARG A 747 29.54 8.66 -19.56
N LYS A 748 29.17 8.27 -18.34
CA LYS A 748 27.84 7.75 -18.03
C LYS A 748 27.22 8.59 -16.93
N ASP A 749 26.08 9.18 -17.21
CA ASP A 749 25.24 9.77 -16.17
C ASP A 749 24.65 8.66 -15.28
N LEU A 750 24.89 8.78 -13.99
CA LEU A 750 24.44 7.82 -12.97
C LEU A 750 23.25 8.37 -12.19
N SER A 751 23.24 9.69 -11.94
CA SER A 751 22.11 10.41 -11.34
C SER A 751 22.21 11.88 -11.73
N ASN A 752 21.07 12.55 -11.89
CA ASN A 752 21.01 13.99 -12.09
C ASN A 752 19.82 14.55 -11.34
N ASN A 753 19.93 15.82 -10.93
CA ASN A 753 18.85 16.48 -10.20
C ASN A 753 18.80 17.96 -10.58
N PHE A 754 17.59 18.54 -10.49
CA PHE A 754 17.36 19.93 -10.84
C PHE A 754 16.52 20.60 -9.76
N TYR A 755 17.07 21.64 -9.13
CA TYR A 755 16.41 22.38 -8.05
C TYR A 755 16.13 23.81 -8.49
N TRP A 756 15.04 24.37 -7.95
CA TRP A 756 14.70 25.79 -8.03
C TRP A 756 14.73 26.37 -6.63
N LEU A 757 15.57 27.32 -6.43
CA LEU A 757 15.97 27.81 -5.13
C LEU A 757 15.73 29.32 -5.03
N SER A 758 15.80 29.84 -3.81
CA SER A 758 15.69 31.27 -3.56
C SER A 758 16.82 31.78 -2.67
N THR A 759 17.28 33.02 -2.91
CA THR A 759 18.17 33.73 -1.99
C THR A 759 17.45 34.19 -0.72
N LYS A 760 16.10 34.25 -0.72
CA LYS A 760 15.25 34.38 0.47
C LYS A 760 14.91 33.00 0.94
N LEU A 761 15.37 32.66 2.16
CA LEU A 761 15.21 31.31 2.69
C LEU A 761 13.88 31.13 3.42
N ASP A 762 13.35 29.93 3.33
CA ASP A 762 12.28 29.51 4.24
C ASP A 762 12.79 29.50 5.69
N THR A 763 11.98 29.93 6.65
CA THR A 763 12.26 29.77 8.08
C THR A 763 11.01 29.29 8.82
N MET A 764 11.22 28.44 9.82
CA MET A 764 10.13 27.87 10.62
C MET A 764 9.91 28.68 11.89
N ASP A 765 8.66 28.76 12.32
CA ASP A 765 8.29 29.34 13.61
C ASP A 765 8.23 28.26 14.70
N TRP A 766 9.39 27.83 15.16
CA TRP A 766 9.50 26.80 16.18
C TRP A 766 8.86 27.18 17.55
N LYS A 767 8.64 28.49 17.78
CA LYS A 767 8.07 28.97 19.03
C LYS A 767 6.55 28.77 19.09
N HIS A 768 5.88 28.82 17.95
CA HIS A 768 4.44 28.72 17.87
C HIS A 768 3.97 27.36 17.37
N LYS A 769 4.84 26.36 17.34
CA LYS A 769 4.47 24.97 17.10
C LYS A 769 3.51 24.51 18.19
N LYS A 770 2.27 24.23 17.84
CA LYS A 770 1.21 23.83 18.79
C LYS A 770 1.13 22.31 18.99
N ASP A 771 1.41 21.54 17.96
CA ASP A 771 1.32 20.08 17.96
C ASP A 771 2.23 19.44 16.89
N THR A 772 2.08 18.15 16.66
CA THR A 772 2.85 17.41 15.66
C THR A 772 2.29 17.55 14.25
N VAL A 773 1.05 18.00 14.10
CA VAL A 773 0.34 18.07 12.80
C VAL A 773 0.93 19.16 11.91
N TYR A 774 1.22 20.33 12.49
CA TYR A 774 1.66 21.49 11.74
C TYR A 774 2.72 22.29 12.50
N THR A 775 3.79 22.66 11.79
CA THR A 775 4.79 23.63 12.25
C THR A 775 4.65 24.89 11.40
N PRO A 776 4.23 26.03 11.97
CA PRO A 776 4.08 27.27 11.23
C PRO A 776 5.37 27.72 10.57
N GLN A 777 5.24 28.33 9.38
CA GLN A 777 6.35 28.93 8.67
C GLN A 777 6.37 30.44 8.94
N LYS A 778 7.56 31.01 9.19
CA LYS A 778 7.76 32.41 9.46
C LYS A 778 8.07 33.20 8.20
N ASP A 779 9.09 32.75 7.47
CA ASP A 779 9.51 33.37 6.21
C ASP A 779 9.41 32.32 5.09
N PHE A 780 9.19 32.78 3.87
CA PHE A 780 8.95 31.92 2.71
C PHE A 780 9.99 32.20 1.62
N ALA A 781 10.49 31.16 1.01
CA ALA A 781 11.33 31.28 -0.17
C ALA A 781 10.56 32.00 -1.30
N ASP A 782 11.18 32.97 -1.94
CA ASP A 782 10.59 33.74 -3.04
C ASP A 782 10.91 33.05 -4.37
N LEU A 783 9.95 32.33 -4.88
CA LEU A 783 9.99 31.64 -6.18
C LEU A 783 9.11 32.33 -7.24
N THR A 784 8.64 33.56 -6.94
CA THR A 784 7.80 34.33 -7.87
C THR A 784 8.50 34.64 -9.17
N GLY A 785 9.84 34.65 -9.20
CA GLY A 785 10.64 34.79 -10.43
C GLY A 785 10.30 33.73 -11.48
N LEU A 786 9.82 32.53 -11.10
CA LEU A 786 9.39 31.52 -12.06
C LEU A 786 8.25 32.01 -12.98
N ASN A 787 7.40 32.93 -12.52
CA ASN A 787 6.31 33.50 -13.31
C ASN A 787 6.81 34.41 -14.43
N SER A 788 8.08 34.84 -14.37
CA SER A 788 8.71 35.67 -15.42
C SER A 788 9.40 34.85 -16.52
N LEU A 789 9.44 33.53 -16.39
CA LEU A 789 10.02 32.66 -17.41
C LEU A 789 9.24 32.81 -18.72
N PRO A 790 9.91 33.08 -19.83
CA PRO A 790 9.26 33.13 -21.14
C PRO A 790 8.60 31.79 -21.48
N GLN A 791 7.48 31.85 -22.20
CA GLN A 791 6.83 30.63 -22.73
C GLN A 791 7.77 29.93 -23.71
N VAL A 792 7.94 28.65 -23.56
CA VAL A 792 8.78 27.80 -24.40
C VAL A 792 7.92 26.86 -25.23
N LYS A 793 8.10 26.87 -26.53
CA LYS A 793 7.60 25.84 -27.44
C LYS A 793 8.69 24.80 -27.63
N LEU A 794 8.42 23.56 -27.23
CA LEU A 794 9.34 22.45 -27.34
C LEU A 794 9.34 21.83 -28.74
N ASP A 795 10.46 21.26 -29.12
CA ASP A 795 10.58 20.39 -30.29
C ASP A 795 10.37 18.96 -29.85
N VAL A 796 9.27 18.33 -30.25
CA VAL A 796 8.78 17.08 -29.72
C VAL A 796 8.57 16.07 -30.83
N ALA A 797 9.11 14.86 -30.64
CA ALA A 797 8.89 13.73 -31.55
C ALA A 797 8.41 12.51 -30.74
N PRO A 798 7.09 12.30 -30.62
CA PRO A 798 6.56 11.11 -30.00
C PRO A 798 6.65 9.92 -30.94
N GLY A 799 6.89 8.72 -30.38
CA GLY A 799 6.86 7.45 -31.07
C GLY A 799 6.21 6.39 -30.19
N PHE A 800 5.65 5.36 -30.83
CA PHE A 800 5.07 4.23 -30.14
C PHE A 800 5.69 2.94 -30.66
N VAL A 801 6.13 2.08 -29.74
CA VAL A 801 6.62 0.75 -30.05
C VAL A 801 5.72 -0.25 -29.36
N GLN A 802 4.99 -1.05 -30.12
CA GLN A 802 4.13 -2.10 -29.58
C GLN A 802 4.93 -3.39 -29.39
N ALA A 803 4.96 -3.89 -28.16
CA ALA A 803 5.39 -5.23 -27.80
C ALA A 803 4.17 -6.07 -27.40
N SER A 804 4.29 -7.39 -27.31
CA SER A 804 3.17 -8.35 -27.26
C SER A 804 2.04 -8.04 -26.26
N GLN A 805 2.32 -7.43 -25.13
CA GLN A 805 1.33 -7.03 -24.10
C GLN A 805 1.52 -5.61 -23.58
N ALA A 806 2.60 -4.94 -23.92
CA ALA A 806 2.91 -3.59 -23.47
C ALA A 806 3.20 -2.68 -24.65
N THR A 807 2.77 -1.44 -24.54
CA THR A 807 3.14 -0.38 -25.47
C THR A 807 4.13 0.55 -24.79
N ILE A 808 5.19 0.90 -25.51
CA ILE A 808 6.19 1.87 -25.07
C ILE A 808 5.96 3.12 -25.89
N SER A 809 5.65 4.22 -25.21
CA SER A 809 5.71 5.55 -25.80
C SER A 809 7.12 6.08 -25.61
N GLU A 810 7.84 6.34 -26.68
CA GLU A 810 9.11 7.05 -26.65
C GLU A 810 8.89 8.49 -27.09
N VAL A 811 9.30 9.44 -26.28
CA VAL A 811 9.13 10.86 -26.58
C VAL A 811 10.50 11.55 -26.50
N ARG A 812 10.98 12.00 -27.64
CA ARG A 812 12.13 12.87 -27.72
C ARG A 812 11.68 14.32 -27.55
N ILE A 813 12.27 15.01 -26.60
CA ILE A 813 11.90 16.38 -26.21
C ILE A 813 13.16 17.24 -26.23
N LYS A 814 13.16 18.31 -27.02
CA LYS A 814 14.25 19.27 -27.10
C LYS A 814 13.76 20.67 -26.78
N ASN A 815 14.53 21.40 -26.01
CA ASN A 815 14.34 22.82 -25.79
C ASN A 815 15.16 23.63 -26.82
N PRO A 816 14.55 24.10 -27.91
CA PRO A 816 15.25 24.88 -28.94
C PRO A 816 15.39 26.36 -28.57
N SER A 817 14.80 26.81 -27.47
CA SER A 817 14.76 28.22 -27.07
C SER A 817 16.02 28.65 -26.32
N ASN A 818 16.12 29.96 -26.05
CA ASN A 818 17.16 30.54 -25.22
C ASN A 818 16.76 30.66 -23.72
N SER A 819 15.64 30.05 -23.32
CA SER A 819 15.10 30.10 -21.97
C SER A 819 15.00 28.70 -21.39
N ILE A 820 14.99 28.59 -20.06
CA ILE A 820 14.79 27.30 -19.39
C ILE A 820 13.35 26.82 -19.64
N ALA A 821 13.21 25.58 -20.07
CA ALA A 821 11.94 24.85 -20.10
C ALA A 821 11.77 24.17 -18.75
N PHE A 822 10.84 24.67 -17.92
CA PHE A 822 10.72 24.30 -16.52
C PHE A 822 9.50 23.41 -16.27
N MET A 823 9.70 22.32 -15.50
CA MET A 823 8.67 21.35 -15.10
C MET A 823 7.86 20.85 -16.29
N ILE A 824 8.54 20.29 -17.28
CA ILE A 824 7.92 19.66 -18.46
C ILE A 824 7.13 18.45 -17.99
N HIS A 825 5.84 18.45 -18.28
CA HIS A 825 4.92 17.36 -18.00
C HIS A 825 4.50 16.67 -19.30
N VAL A 826 4.52 15.36 -19.32
CA VAL A 826 4.11 14.52 -20.44
C VAL A 826 3.01 13.58 -19.99
N ARG A 827 1.92 13.55 -20.73
CA ARG A 827 0.71 12.82 -20.45
C ARG A 827 0.33 11.93 -21.63
N LEU A 828 -0.09 10.68 -21.36
CA LEU A 828 -0.79 9.84 -22.32
C LEU A 828 -2.29 9.91 -22.04
N PHE A 829 -3.07 10.09 -23.10
CA PHE A 829 -4.53 10.19 -22.98
C PHE A 829 -5.23 9.45 -24.11
N GLN A 830 -6.47 9.03 -23.85
CA GLN A 830 -7.36 8.44 -24.85
C GLN A 830 -7.96 9.55 -25.72
N ARG A 831 -7.76 9.50 -27.05
CA ARG A 831 -8.17 10.57 -27.95
C ARG A 831 -9.68 10.78 -28.01
N GLU A 832 -10.46 9.73 -27.76
CA GLU A 832 -11.91 9.75 -27.89
C GLU A 832 -12.60 10.52 -26.76
N ASN A 833 -12.09 10.45 -25.55
CA ASN A 833 -12.74 11.02 -24.35
C ASN A 833 -11.83 11.96 -23.53
N GLY A 834 -10.53 11.98 -23.84
CA GLY A 834 -9.56 12.79 -23.12
C GLY A 834 -9.08 12.20 -21.80
N ASP A 835 -9.53 11.01 -21.42
CA ASP A 835 -9.12 10.34 -20.17
C ASP A 835 -7.65 9.94 -20.20
N ASP A 836 -7.03 9.93 -19.01
CA ASP A 836 -5.67 9.43 -18.86
C ASP A 836 -5.57 7.93 -19.18
N VAL A 837 -4.47 7.54 -19.78
CA VAL A 837 -4.07 6.12 -19.89
C VAL A 837 -3.35 5.76 -18.59
N THR A 838 -3.97 4.92 -17.78
CA THR A 838 -3.43 4.50 -16.48
C THR A 838 -3.57 2.99 -16.27
N PRO A 839 -2.59 2.35 -15.59
CA PRO A 839 -1.32 2.92 -15.13
C PRO A 839 -0.34 3.21 -16.26
N VAL A 840 0.52 4.20 -16.09
CA VAL A 840 1.63 4.50 -16.97
C VAL A 840 2.93 4.69 -16.17
N PHE A 841 4.01 4.08 -16.64
CA PHE A 841 5.32 4.10 -15.97
C PHE A 841 6.29 4.91 -16.82
N TRP A 842 6.39 6.23 -16.52
CA TRP A 842 7.34 7.10 -17.19
C TRP A 842 8.76 6.95 -16.61
N SER A 843 9.76 6.89 -17.47
CA SER A 843 11.18 6.90 -17.04
C SER A 843 11.54 8.17 -16.28
N ASP A 844 10.95 9.31 -16.67
CA ASP A 844 11.00 10.60 -15.97
C ASP A 844 9.81 11.47 -16.39
N ASN A 845 9.43 12.43 -15.53
CA ASN A 845 8.39 13.41 -15.81
C ASN A 845 8.55 14.63 -14.89
N TYR A 846 7.88 15.73 -15.15
CA TYR A 846 8.06 17.00 -14.45
C TYR A 846 9.53 17.43 -14.36
N PHE A 847 10.27 17.24 -15.43
CA PHE A 847 11.69 17.57 -15.54
C PHE A 847 11.91 18.94 -16.23
N SER A 848 13.15 19.42 -16.18
CA SER A 848 13.50 20.72 -16.79
C SER A 848 14.67 20.57 -17.77
N LEU A 849 14.67 21.40 -18.81
CA LEU A 849 15.71 21.45 -19.84
C LEU A 849 16.30 22.86 -19.95
N LEU A 850 17.63 22.96 -19.89
CA LEU A 850 18.35 24.18 -20.23
C LEU A 850 18.23 24.49 -21.73
N PRO A 851 18.55 25.72 -22.18
CA PRO A 851 18.62 26.05 -23.59
C PRO A 851 19.44 25.05 -24.40
N GLY A 852 18.88 24.55 -25.49
CA GLY A 852 19.53 23.58 -26.38
C GLY A 852 19.55 22.12 -25.90
N GLU A 853 19.19 21.82 -24.63
CA GLU A 853 19.17 20.46 -24.15
C GLU A 853 18.06 19.62 -24.77
N GLU A 854 18.32 18.32 -24.83
CA GLU A 854 17.41 17.30 -25.33
C GLU A 854 17.34 16.12 -24.35
N LYS A 855 16.15 15.53 -24.21
CA LYS A 855 15.91 14.35 -23.39
C LYS A 855 14.97 13.38 -24.09
N ASN A 856 15.29 12.10 -24.00
CA ASN A 856 14.40 11.02 -24.39
C ASN A 856 13.78 10.42 -23.13
N ILE A 857 12.47 10.32 -23.10
CA ILE A 857 11.75 9.62 -22.04
C ILE A 857 10.93 8.49 -22.63
N SER A 858 10.72 7.44 -21.85
CA SER A 858 9.83 6.33 -22.20
C SER A 858 8.71 6.20 -21.19
N GLY A 859 7.49 5.93 -21.67
CA GLY A 859 6.33 5.60 -20.87
C GLY A 859 5.84 4.19 -21.21
N HIS A 860 5.76 3.32 -20.24
CA HIS A 860 5.28 1.93 -20.40
C HIS A 860 3.86 1.83 -19.88
N PHE A 861 2.97 1.22 -20.67
CA PHE A 861 1.58 0.98 -20.27
C PHE A 861 1.07 -0.32 -20.93
N ASN A 862 0.08 -0.96 -20.30
CA ASN A 862 -0.58 -2.12 -20.87
C ASN A 862 -1.53 -1.69 -22.00
N VAL A 863 -1.64 -2.46 -23.05
CA VAL A 863 -2.59 -2.20 -24.16
C VAL A 863 -4.03 -2.09 -23.64
N ASP A 864 -4.39 -2.90 -22.65
CA ASP A 864 -5.71 -2.82 -22.00
C ASP A 864 -5.98 -1.48 -21.31
N SER A 865 -4.92 -0.75 -20.88
CA SER A 865 -5.05 0.58 -20.26
C SER A 865 -5.58 1.64 -21.24
N ALA A 866 -5.40 1.44 -22.51
CA ALA A 866 -5.97 2.28 -23.58
C ALA A 866 -7.46 1.95 -23.85
N ARG A 867 -7.99 0.85 -23.29
CA ARG A 867 -9.39 0.41 -23.46
C ARG A 867 -9.85 0.34 -24.92
N GLY A 868 -8.93 -0.01 -25.82
CA GLY A 868 -9.21 -0.06 -27.26
C GLY A 868 -9.21 1.31 -27.97
N ASN A 869 -8.97 2.40 -27.27
CA ASN A 869 -8.94 3.76 -27.81
C ASN A 869 -7.56 4.11 -28.40
N GLN A 870 -7.55 5.09 -29.30
CA GLN A 870 -6.28 5.65 -29.79
C GLN A 870 -5.64 6.51 -28.70
N VAL A 871 -4.33 6.34 -28.52
CA VAL A 871 -3.55 7.07 -27.52
C VAL A 871 -2.93 8.31 -28.15
N GLY A 872 -3.06 9.43 -27.47
CA GLY A 872 -2.39 10.70 -27.77
C GLY A 872 -1.32 11.02 -26.75
N VAL A 873 -0.37 11.86 -27.12
CA VAL A 873 0.64 12.46 -26.23
C VAL A 873 0.33 13.94 -26.07
N GLN A 874 0.21 14.41 -24.84
CA GLN A 874 0.12 15.82 -24.50
C GLN A 874 1.37 16.24 -23.75
N ILE A 875 1.89 17.42 -24.06
CA ILE A 875 3.00 18.03 -23.35
C ILE A 875 2.60 19.42 -22.92
N ASP A 876 2.81 19.71 -21.66
CA ASP A 876 2.64 21.02 -21.03
C ASP A 876 3.71 21.21 -19.95
N GLY A 877 3.51 22.14 -19.02
CA GLY A 877 4.44 22.39 -17.92
C GLY A 877 4.35 23.81 -17.40
N TYR A 878 5.30 24.20 -16.55
CA TYR A 878 5.21 25.48 -15.85
C TYR A 878 5.21 26.69 -16.80
N ASN A 879 6.16 26.73 -17.75
CA ASN A 879 6.27 27.76 -18.79
C ASN A 879 6.28 27.13 -20.19
N ILE A 880 5.62 26.00 -20.37
CA ILE A 880 5.60 25.27 -21.65
C ILE A 880 4.31 25.60 -22.40
N THR A 881 4.42 25.93 -23.66
CA THR A 881 3.26 26.06 -24.55
C THR A 881 2.67 24.66 -24.76
N PRO A 882 1.40 24.41 -24.39
CA PRO A 882 0.79 23.08 -24.53
C PRO A 882 0.79 22.60 -25.98
N GLN A 883 1.13 21.33 -26.19
CA GLN A 883 1.17 20.67 -27.49
C GLN A 883 0.54 19.28 -27.38
N THR A 884 -0.19 18.88 -28.44
CA THR A 884 -0.85 17.55 -28.49
C THR A 884 -0.48 16.87 -29.82
N PHE A 885 -0.16 15.56 -29.72
CA PHE A 885 0.33 14.75 -30.84
C PHE A 885 -0.49 13.47 -31.00
#